data_d695575c6fd2f1c71505ea68848773ff
#
_entry.id   d695575c6fd2f1c71505ea68848773ff
#
_cell.length_a   1.000
_cell.length_b   1.000
_cell.length_c   1.000
_cell.angle_alpha   90.00
_cell.angle_beta   90.00
_cell.angle_gamma   90.00
#
_symmetry.space_group_name_H-M   'P 1'
#
loop_
_entity.id
_entity.type
_entity.pdbx_description
1 polymer ?
#
loop_
_entity_poly.entity_id
_entity_poly.type
_entity_poly.pdbx_seq_one_letter_code
_entity_poly.pdbx_strand_id
1 'polypeptide(L)'
;MRRLSHVRLVSRLALAIAAACTLAGASVSASAACTFGLFCGDKPEEPTHEIRDPYYGDALFYFFGDRYFTSLTTLMASQQFNRVDHHSDEAEVLRGGMLASYGLTKEAGEIFTHLIERGATPPVRDRAWFYLAKIRYQRGYLPEAEEAIAHVENHLPPELQEDYGLLLANLLMARTDYAGAAGALKPLTDKSWFGRTLGSRYVRYNLGIALLKSGESKRGTEMLEAVGKESAATEEFRSLRDRANVALGFSALSENRPTEARVYLERVRLQGLQSSKALLGFGWAADALKDPKLALVPWTELAQRDNGDTAVLEAQIAVPYAYAELGAYGQALERYEGAISAFERESADLQESIKAIRAGNLIEQLVDQNPGDEMGWFWNIRDLPNMPHARHLAQVLAQHEFQESLKNYRDLRFLQRNLDEWRDKLVVFNDMLATRRKAFADRLPVVLERQQKIGLDTLVQRREALAAEVAKGEADGDGIAFADAKQLELLERLKDIHKIADDPNADAEVVALRDRIRLVSGVMSWQLGQDAIDRVWRVKKELTDIDAGLVDAQRRVAALAEAQKEEVRFDRFAQRIAAISPLLQVMIPRVAALSREQRTEAQDVAIAELGSQEERIAGYTTQARFALAQLYDRAYGKKDAADAAQAKP
;
A
#
# COMPACT_ATOMS: atom_id res chain seq x y z
N MET A 1 33.13 5.49 -21.07
CA MET A 1 33.43 4.09 -20.74
C MET A 1 33.29 3.83 -19.24
N ARG A 2 32.08 3.88 -18.68
CA ARG A 2 31.77 3.53 -17.25
C ARG A 2 30.32 3.01 -17.09
N ARG A 3 29.82 2.13 -17.99
CA ARG A 3 28.47 1.50 -17.90
C ARG A 3 28.48 -0.02 -18.07
N LEU A 4 29.60 -0.70 -17.90
CA LEU A 4 29.69 -2.16 -18.08
C LEU A 4 30.06 -2.96 -16.81
N SER A 5 30.23 -2.31 -15.65
CA SER A 5 30.59 -3.00 -14.41
C SER A 5 29.41 -3.41 -13.51
N HIS A 6 28.23 -2.83 -13.68
CA HIS A 6 27.06 -3.17 -12.83
C HIS A 6 26.23 -4.37 -13.32
N VAL A 7 26.27 -4.69 -14.62
CA VAL A 7 25.51 -5.83 -15.17
C VAL A 7 26.16 -7.18 -14.80
N ARG A 8 27.48 -7.22 -14.56
CA ARG A 8 28.17 -8.46 -14.17
C ARG A 8 28.06 -8.80 -12.67
N LEU A 9 27.69 -7.85 -11.82
CA LEU A 9 27.48 -8.10 -10.39
C LEU A 9 26.09 -8.68 -10.11
N VAL A 10 25.07 -8.21 -10.82
CA VAL A 10 23.68 -8.69 -10.68
C VAL A 10 23.53 -10.11 -11.22
N SER A 11 24.22 -10.47 -12.31
CA SER A 11 24.17 -11.83 -12.86
C SER A 11 24.89 -12.88 -11.99
N ARG A 12 25.87 -12.49 -11.19
CA ARG A 12 26.56 -13.40 -10.25
C ARG A 12 25.76 -13.61 -8.96
N LEU A 13 24.98 -12.61 -8.52
CA LEU A 13 24.06 -12.75 -7.38
C LEU A 13 22.85 -13.62 -7.73
N ALA A 14 22.31 -13.49 -8.96
CA ALA A 14 21.20 -14.31 -9.44
C ALA A 14 21.56 -15.79 -9.61
N LEU A 15 22.81 -16.09 -9.99
CA LEU A 15 23.30 -17.48 -10.09
C LEU A 15 23.58 -18.12 -8.71
N ALA A 16 23.98 -17.33 -7.73
CA ALA A 16 24.20 -17.82 -6.37
C ALA A 16 22.88 -18.13 -5.64
N ILE A 17 21.81 -17.37 -5.92
CA ILE A 17 20.48 -17.62 -5.37
C ILE A 17 19.81 -18.83 -6.05
N ALA A 18 20.03 -19.03 -7.36
CA ALA A 18 19.52 -20.21 -8.07
C ALA A 18 20.19 -21.52 -7.65
N ALA A 19 21.49 -21.50 -7.27
CA ALA A 19 22.21 -22.66 -6.76
C ALA A 19 21.85 -23.01 -5.30
N ALA A 20 21.36 -22.05 -4.51
CA ALA A 20 20.88 -22.29 -3.14
C ALA A 20 19.47 -22.89 -3.09
N CYS A 21 18.62 -22.64 -4.12
CA CYS A 21 17.26 -23.19 -4.19
C CYS A 21 17.19 -24.63 -4.73
N THR A 22 18.24 -25.16 -5.35
CA THR A 22 18.23 -26.56 -5.87
C THR A 22 18.77 -27.60 -4.88
N LEU A 23 19.23 -27.19 -3.70
CA LEU A 23 19.71 -28.08 -2.64
C LEU A 23 18.72 -28.25 -1.47
N ALA A 24 17.55 -27.64 -1.51
CA ALA A 24 16.52 -27.74 -0.46
C ALA A 24 15.33 -28.67 -0.84
N GLY A 25 15.51 -29.55 -1.81
CA GLY A 25 14.51 -30.49 -2.30
C GLY A 25 14.69 -31.93 -1.77
N ALA A 26 14.96 -32.09 -0.46
CA ALA A 26 14.82 -33.38 0.22
C ALA A 26 14.16 -33.16 1.58
N SER A 27 12.84 -33.32 1.61
CA SER A 27 12.08 -33.45 2.85
C SER A 27 12.52 -34.70 3.61
N VAL A 28 13.50 -34.57 4.47
CA VAL A 28 13.77 -35.58 5.51
C VAL A 28 12.99 -35.13 6.75
N SER A 29 11.92 -35.84 7.06
CA SER A 29 11.27 -35.80 8.36
C SER A 29 12.29 -36.29 9.43
N ALA A 30 13.08 -35.39 9.95
CA ALA A 30 13.95 -35.66 11.08
C ALA A 30 13.15 -35.38 12.35
N SER A 31 12.50 -36.42 12.84
CA SER A 31 12.16 -36.53 14.26
C SER A 31 13.48 -36.58 15.03
N ALA A 32 14.02 -35.45 15.42
CA ALA A 32 15.11 -35.37 16.35
C ALA A 32 14.55 -35.70 17.72
N ALA A 33 14.72 -36.96 18.12
CA ALA A 33 14.56 -37.37 19.52
C ALA A 33 15.49 -36.52 20.39
N CYS A 34 14.92 -35.75 21.31
CA CYS A 34 15.64 -35.03 22.35
C CYS A 34 16.28 -36.02 23.31
N THR A 35 17.55 -36.33 23.11
CA THR A 35 18.41 -36.98 24.10
C THR A 35 19.23 -35.89 24.78
N PHE A 36 18.69 -35.30 25.79
CA PHE A 36 19.23 -34.63 26.96
C PHE A 36 18.17 -33.66 27.48
N GLY A 37 17.42 -34.11 28.47
CA GLY A 37 16.33 -33.34 29.07
C GLY A 37 16.83 -32.21 29.96
N LEU A 38 17.04 -31.04 29.38
CA LEU A 38 17.11 -29.75 30.07
C LEU A 38 17.07 -28.67 28.98
N PHE A 39 16.00 -27.83 28.98
CA PHE A 39 15.71 -26.73 28.03
C PHE A 39 15.01 -27.12 26.73
N CYS A 40 13.96 -27.92 26.76
CA CYS A 40 12.86 -27.78 25.80
C CYS A 40 11.76 -26.97 26.48
N GLY A 41 11.86 -25.65 26.44
CA GLY A 41 10.72 -24.78 26.64
C GLY A 41 9.87 -24.88 25.37
N ASP A 42 8.62 -25.33 25.51
CA ASP A 42 7.61 -25.19 24.47
C ASP A 42 7.58 -23.71 24.08
N LYS A 43 8.18 -23.37 22.94
CA LYS A 43 7.81 -22.13 22.27
C LYS A 43 6.35 -22.31 21.90
N PRO A 44 5.44 -21.44 22.35
CA PRO A 44 4.10 -21.44 21.80
C PRO A 44 4.26 -21.33 20.29
N GLU A 45 3.77 -22.31 19.54
CA GLU A 45 3.64 -22.20 18.10
C GLU A 45 2.86 -20.92 17.84
N GLU A 46 3.51 -19.93 17.24
CA GLU A 46 2.80 -18.77 16.72
C GLU A 46 1.72 -19.31 15.78
N PRO A 47 0.44 -18.94 15.99
CA PRO A 47 -0.62 -19.42 15.15
C PRO A 47 -0.28 -19.01 13.71
N THR A 48 0.06 -19.97 12.88
CA THR A 48 0.22 -19.75 11.46
C THR A 48 -1.13 -19.25 10.94
N HIS A 49 -1.21 -17.98 10.57
CA HIS A 49 -2.40 -17.41 9.95
C HIS A 49 -2.59 -18.08 8.59
N GLU A 50 -3.32 -19.17 8.56
CA GLU A 50 -3.66 -19.87 7.33
C GLU A 50 -4.71 -19.05 6.59
N ILE A 51 -4.36 -18.57 5.40
CA ILE A 51 -5.28 -17.85 4.53
C ILE A 51 -6.18 -18.89 3.83
N ARG A 52 -7.43 -19.01 4.29
CA ARG A 52 -8.42 -19.96 3.76
C ARG A 52 -9.16 -19.44 2.53
N ASP A 53 -9.35 -18.13 2.43
CA ASP A 53 -10.02 -17.49 1.31
C ASP A 53 -8.99 -16.95 0.32
N PRO A 54 -8.86 -17.53 -0.90
CA PRO A 54 -7.88 -17.08 -1.89
C PRO A 54 -8.06 -15.60 -2.28
N TYR A 55 -9.30 -15.13 -2.34
CA TYR A 55 -9.61 -13.74 -2.68
C TYR A 55 -9.21 -12.74 -1.58
N TYR A 56 -9.19 -13.18 -0.32
CA TYR A 56 -8.59 -12.41 0.77
C TYR A 56 -7.07 -12.38 0.63
N GLY A 57 -6.47 -13.51 0.24
CA GLY A 57 -5.05 -13.60 -0.10
C GLY A 57 -4.64 -12.64 -1.23
N ASP A 58 -5.46 -12.52 -2.29
CA ASP A 58 -5.22 -11.56 -3.37
C ASP A 58 -5.22 -10.10 -2.85
N ALA A 59 -6.18 -9.76 -1.99
CA ALA A 59 -6.23 -8.43 -1.37
C ALA A 59 -4.98 -8.14 -0.52
N LEU A 60 -4.53 -9.12 0.29
CA LEU A 60 -3.30 -9.01 1.07
C LEU A 60 -2.05 -8.89 0.20
N PHE A 61 -1.98 -9.63 -0.92
CA PHE A 61 -0.88 -9.53 -1.87
C PHE A 61 -0.72 -8.11 -2.42
N TYR A 62 -1.82 -7.49 -2.83
CA TYR A 62 -1.79 -6.09 -3.27
C TYR A 62 -1.47 -5.13 -2.12
N PHE A 63 -1.96 -5.39 -0.91
CA PHE A 63 -1.68 -4.58 0.27
C PHE A 63 -0.18 -4.56 0.61
N PHE A 64 0.46 -5.72 0.69
CA PHE A 64 1.89 -5.82 0.96
C PHE A 64 2.78 -5.41 -0.23
N GLY A 65 2.20 -5.32 -1.43
CA GLY A 65 2.85 -4.76 -2.63
C GLY A 65 2.67 -3.25 -2.77
N ASP A 66 2.24 -2.54 -1.71
CA ASP A 66 1.99 -1.08 -1.67
C ASP A 66 0.94 -0.59 -2.67
N ARG A 67 0.12 -1.52 -3.22
CA ARG A 67 -0.97 -1.22 -4.15
C ARG A 67 -2.31 -1.14 -3.43
N TYR A 68 -2.42 -0.18 -2.53
CA TYR A 68 -3.53 -0.08 -1.57
C TYR A 68 -4.89 0.13 -2.23
N PHE A 69 -4.98 0.95 -3.29
CA PHE A 69 -6.24 1.14 -4.02
C PHE A 69 -6.72 -0.15 -4.69
N THR A 70 -5.80 -0.86 -5.34
CA THR A 70 -6.09 -2.16 -5.95
C THR A 70 -6.51 -3.18 -4.88
N SER A 71 -5.82 -3.21 -3.74
CA SER A 71 -6.16 -4.05 -2.59
C SER A 71 -7.58 -3.76 -2.09
N LEU A 72 -7.89 -2.49 -1.84
CA LEU A 72 -9.21 -2.04 -1.37
C LEU A 72 -10.33 -2.45 -2.33
N THR A 73 -10.17 -2.16 -3.61
CA THR A 73 -11.19 -2.46 -4.62
C THR A 73 -11.36 -3.97 -4.84
N THR A 74 -10.27 -4.74 -4.80
CA THR A 74 -10.30 -6.21 -4.87
C THR A 74 -11.03 -6.78 -3.65
N LEU A 75 -10.75 -6.27 -2.45
CA LEU A 75 -11.38 -6.71 -1.22
C LEU A 75 -12.88 -6.38 -1.23
N MET A 76 -13.26 -5.16 -1.58
CA MET A 76 -14.67 -4.74 -1.69
C MET A 76 -15.45 -5.58 -2.71
N ALA A 77 -14.86 -5.86 -3.87
CA ALA A 77 -15.47 -6.74 -4.87
C ALA A 77 -15.63 -8.17 -4.34
N SER A 78 -14.63 -8.70 -3.64
CA SER A 78 -14.67 -10.04 -3.07
C SER A 78 -15.73 -10.17 -1.97
N GLN A 79 -15.87 -9.16 -1.13
CA GLN A 79 -16.95 -9.08 -0.12
C GLN A 79 -18.33 -9.01 -0.77
N GLN A 80 -18.50 -8.23 -1.83
CA GLN A 80 -19.76 -8.14 -2.57
C GLN A 80 -20.23 -9.48 -3.14
N PHE A 81 -19.30 -10.38 -3.44
CA PHE A 81 -19.59 -11.72 -3.96
C PHE A 81 -19.52 -12.82 -2.90
N ASN A 82 -19.44 -12.49 -1.62
CA ASN A 82 -19.34 -13.43 -0.50
C ASN A 82 -18.19 -14.43 -0.69
N ARG A 83 -16.99 -13.94 -0.97
CA ARG A 83 -15.80 -14.77 -1.25
C ARG A 83 -14.74 -14.71 -0.15
N VAL A 84 -15.06 -14.08 0.99
CA VAL A 84 -14.16 -13.86 2.13
C VAL A 84 -14.81 -14.25 3.45
N ASP A 85 -15.65 -15.29 3.43
CA ASP A 85 -16.48 -15.67 4.57
C ASP A 85 -15.66 -16.15 5.79
N HIS A 86 -14.53 -16.84 5.55
CA HIS A 86 -13.66 -17.32 6.62
C HIS A 86 -12.82 -16.21 7.28
N HIS A 87 -12.67 -15.07 6.61
CA HIS A 87 -11.88 -13.91 7.06
C HIS A 87 -12.71 -12.64 7.10
N SER A 88 -14.03 -12.75 7.35
CA SER A 88 -14.93 -11.60 7.22
C SER A 88 -14.56 -10.43 8.13
N ASP A 89 -14.16 -10.72 9.38
CA ASP A 89 -13.80 -9.69 10.37
C ASP A 89 -12.44 -9.06 10.07
N GLU A 90 -11.44 -9.86 9.71
CA GLU A 90 -10.13 -9.39 9.30
C GLU A 90 -10.21 -8.55 8.01
N ALA A 91 -11.05 -8.98 7.07
CA ALA A 91 -11.31 -8.25 5.83
C ALA A 91 -11.95 -6.86 6.11
N GLU A 92 -12.89 -6.78 7.05
CA GLU A 92 -13.49 -5.51 7.47
C GLU A 92 -12.45 -4.61 8.17
N VAL A 93 -11.60 -5.15 9.07
CA VAL A 93 -10.52 -4.37 9.70
C VAL A 93 -9.54 -3.84 8.65
N LEU A 94 -9.15 -4.68 7.68
CA LEU A 94 -8.25 -4.27 6.60
C LEU A 94 -8.89 -3.18 5.72
N ARG A 95 -10.16 -3.35 5.36
CA ARG A 95 -10.93 -2.37 4.59
C ARG A 95 -11.05 -1.05 5.34
N GLY A 96 -11.45 -1.08 6.61
CA GLY A 96 -11.54 0.10 7.45
C GLY A 96 -10.20 0.82 7.60
N GLY A 97 -9.09 0.09 7.81
CA GLY A 97 -7.75 0.64 7.88
C GLY A 97 -7.31 1.34 6.59
N MET A 98 -7.56 0.71 5.44
CA MET A 98 -7.28 1.32 4.13
C MET A 98 -8.16 2.57 3.90
N LEU A 99 -9.46 2.51 4.16
CA LEU A 99 -10.35 3.67 4.03
C LEU A 99 -9.91 4.83 4.94
N ALA A 100 -9.50 4.54 6.17
CA ALA A 100 -8.94 5.54 7.07
C ALA A 100 -7.66 6.18 6.50
N SER A 101 -6.78 5.39 5.91
CA SER A 101 -5.56 5.90 5.28
C SER A 101 -5.85 6.77 4.05
N TYR A 102 -6.98 6.56 3.38
CA TYR A 102 -7.47 7.42 2.30
C TYR A 102 -8.21 8.67 2.78
N GLY A 103 -8.35 8.87 4.09
CA GLY A 103 -9.10 9.98 4.66
C GLY A 103 -10.62 9.77 4.64
N LEU A 104 -11.12 8.60 4.23
CA LEU A 104 -12.53 8.20 4.29
C LEU A 104 -12.89 7.79 5.73
N THR A 105 -12.70 8.72 6.64
CA THR A 105 -12.76 8.47 8.09
C THR A 105 -14.16 8.15 8.58
N LYS A 106 -15.19 8.66 7.91
CA LYS A 106 -16.57 8.37 8.25
C LYS A 106 -16.90 6.90 7.95
N GLU A 107 -16.63 6.46 6.74
CA GLU A 107 -16.85 5.09 6.30
C GLU A 107 -16.03 4.08 7.09
N ALA A 108 -14.77 4.42 7.36
CA ALA A 108 -13.92 3.62 8.23
C ALA A 108 -14.47 3.54 9.66
N GLY A 109 -14.94 4.66 10.20
CA GLY A 109 -15.57 4.72 11.52
C GLY A 109 -16.84 3.88 11.61
N GLU A 110 -17.71 3.90 10.58
CA GLU A 110 -18.90 3.06 10.49
C GLU A 110 -18.55 1.57 10.48
N ILE A 111 -17.50 1.16 9.75
CA ILE A 111 -17.01 -0.22 9.73
C ILE A 111 -16.53 -0.65 11.12
N PHE A 112 -15.70 0.16 11.77
CA PHE A 112 -15.16 -0.19 13.09
C PHE A 112 -16.27 -0.21 14.15
N THR A 113 -17.22 0.72 14.11
CA THR A 113 -18.38 0.72 14.99
C THR A 113 -19.22 -0.54 14.79
N HIS A 114 -19.48 -0.92 13.55
CA HIS A 114 -20.24 -2.14 13.24
C HIS A 114 -19.51 -3.42 13.72
N LEU A 115 -18.18 -3.49 13.57
CA LEU A 115 -17.37 -4.61 14.11
C LEU A 115 -17.50 -4.72 15.63
N ILE A 116 -17.53 -3.58 16.32
CA ILE A 116 -17.68 -3.51 17.77
C ILE A 116 -19.09 -3.97 18.19
N GLU A 117 -20.12 -3.42 17.56
CA GLU A 117 -21.54 -3.68 17.88
C GLU A 117 -21.95 -5.13 17.64
N ARG A 118 -21.46 -5.76 16.58
CA ARG A 118 -21.78 -7.16 16.28
C ARG A 118 -21.03 -8.17 17.14
N GLY A 119 -20.17 -7.70 18.06
CA GLY A 119 -19.46 -8.56 18.98
C GLY A 119 -18.34 -9.37 18.34
N ALA A 120 -17.56 -8.75 17.45
CA ALA A 120 -16.35 -9.34 16.88
C ALA A 120 -15.40 -9.87 17.98
N THR A 121 -14.52 -10.79 17.62
CA THR A 121 -13.55 -11.37 18.55
C THR A 121 -12.71 -10.29 19.26
N PRO A 122 -12.28 -10.50 20.52
CA PRO A 122 -11.54 -9.48 21.27
C PRO A 122 -10.36 -8.87 20.53
N PRO A 123 -9.49 -9.62 19.82
CA PRO A 123 -8.40 -9.02 19.05
C PRO A 123 -8.87 -8.13 17.88
N VAL A 124 -9.98 -8.48 17.23
CA VAL A 124 -10.57 -7.67 16.15
C VAL A 124 -11.19 -6.41 16.72
N ARG A 125 -11.91 -6.54 17.84
CA ARG A 125 -12.57 -5.43 18.53
C ARG A 125 -11.55 -4.41 19.05
N ASP A 126 -10.45 -4.85 19.66
CA ASP A 126 -9.38 -3.97 20.12
C ASP A 126 -8.71 -3.23 18.96
N ARG A 127 -8.47 -3.89 17.84
CA ARG A 127 -7.98 -3.23 16.60
C ARG A 127 -8.97 -2.19 16.08
N ALA A 128 -10.27 -2.51 16.09
CA ALA A 128 -11.30 -1.56 15.65
C ALA A 128 -11.33 -0.31 16.55
N TRP A 129 -11.30 -0.47 17.87
CA TRP A 129 -11.21 0.64 18.83
C TRP A 129 -9.93 1.46 18.64
N PHE A 130 -8.79 0.81 18.47
CA PHE A 130 -7.52 1.49 18.23
C PHE A 130 -7.56 2.35 16.95
N TYR A 131 -8.02 1.80 15.82
CA TYR A 131 -8.11 2.55 14.58
C TYR A 131 -9.14 3.68 14.66
N LEU A 132 -10.25 3.46 15.36
CA LEU A 132 -11.24 4.51 15.60
C LEU A 132 -10.64 5.66 16.44
N ALA A 133 -9.90 5.34 17.49
CA ALA A 133 -9.17 6.33 18.28
C ALA A 133 -8.15 7.10 17.43
N LYS A 134 -7.40 6.41 16.59
CA LYS A 134 -6.41 7.01 15.67
C LYS A 134 -7.06 7.98 14.68
N ILE A 135 -8.19 7.61 14.09
CA ILE A 135 -8.97 8.47 13.18
C ILE A 135 -9.46 9.72 13.92
N ARG A 136 -10.07 9.56 15.09
CA ARG A 136 -10.60 10.66 15.89
C ARG A 136 -9.49 11.62 16.31
N TYR A 137 -8.33 11.09 16.74
CA TYR A 137 -7.14 11.89 17.05
C TYR A 137 -6.65 12.70 15.83
N GLN A 138 -6.53 12.08 14.67
CA GLN A 138 -6.11 12.76 13.43
C GLN A 138 -7.07 13.88 13.00
N ARG A 139 -8.34 13.75 13.35
CA ARG A 139 -9.38 14.76 13.10
C ARG A 139 -9.47 15.83 14.17
N GLY A 140 -8.66 15.76 15.22
CA GLY A 140 -8.70 16.70 16.33
C GLY A 140 -9.86 16.47 17.31
N TYR A 141 -10.62 15.38 17.17
CA TYR A 141 -11.68 14.98 18.10
C TYR A 141 -11.04 14.28 19.31
N LEU A 142 -10.35 15.06 20.14
CA LEU A 142 -9.55 14.53 21.24
C LEU A 142 -10.39 13.79 22.31
N PRO A 143 -11.54 14.31 22.78
CA PRO A 143 -12.37 13.61 23.75
C PRO A 143 -12.87 12.24 23.25
N GLU A 144 -13.34 12.20 22.00
CA GLU A 144 -13.83 10.97 21.38
C GLU A 144 -12.71 9.96 21.10
N ALA A 145 -11.51 10.45 20.78
CA ALA A 145 -10.32 9.61 20.63
C ALA A 145 -9.91 8.97 21.97
N GLU A 146 -10.00 9.73 23.07
CA GLU A 146 -9.74 9.22 24.42
C GLU A 146 -10.77 8.17 24.85
N GLU A 147 -12.04 8.40 24.56
CA GLU A 147 -13.09 7.42 24.81
C GLU A 147 -12.79 6.11 24.04
N ALA A 148 -12.48 6.22 22.77
CA ALA A 148 -12.22 5.04 21.94
C ALA A 148 -10.98 4.27 22.41
N ILE A 149 -9.89 4.96 22.77
CA ILE A 149 -8.65 4.28 23.19
C ILE A 149 -8.80 3.62 24.57
N ALA A 150 -9.69 4.11 25.42
CA ALA A 150 -9.98 3.53 26.73
C ALA A 150 -10.69 2.17 26.65
N HIS A 151 -11.32 1.84 25.52
CA HIS A 151 -11.96 0.55 25.29
C HIS A 151 -11.01 -0.54 24.80
N VAL A 152 -9.74 -0.26 24.57
CA VAL A 152 -8.75 -1.26 24.15
C VAL A 152 -8.30 -2.11 25.34
N GLU A 153 -8.54 -3.42 25.31
CA GLU A 153 -8.40 -4.37 26.45
C GLU A 153 -7.13 -5.26 26.39
N ASN A 154 -6.02 -4.82 25.86
CA ASN A 154 -4.76 -5.60 25.78
C ASN A 154 -4.76 -6.81 24.82
N HIS A 155 -5.67 -6.91 23.87
CA HIS A 155 -5.68 -7.94 22.83
C HIS A 155 -5.10 -7.45 21.49
N LEU A 156 -4.42 -6.28 21.51
CA LEU A 156 -3.73 -5.81 20.32
C LEU A 156 -2.53 -6.68 19.99
N PRO A 157 -2.31 -7.01 18.71
CA PRO A 157 -1.13 -7.73 18.27
C PRO A 157 0.15 -6.96 18.63
N PRO A 158 1.27 -7.67 18.83
CA PRO A 158 2.54 -7.04 19.25
C PRO A 158 2.98 -5.88 18.38
N GLU A 159 2.70 -5.94 17.08
CA GLU A 159 3.06 -4.93 16.08
C GLU A 159 2.34 -3.58 16.30
N LEU A 160 1.16 -3.60 16.89
CA LEU A 160 0.36 -2.39 17.16
C LEU A 160 0.53 -1.84 18.58
N GLN A 161 1.16 -2.58 19.51
CA GLN A 161 1.31 -2.14 20.90
C GLN A 161 2.11 -0.85 21.04
N GLU A 162 3.11 -0.66 20.20
CA GLU A 162 3.92 0.56 20.21
C GLU A 162 3.14 1.76 19.66
N ASP A 163 2.46 1.59 18.54
CA ASP A 163 1.58 2.63 17.98
C ASP A 163 0.45 3.01 18.94
N TYR A 164 -0.12 2.04 19.65
CA TYR A 164 -1.10 2.28 20.70
C TYR A 164 -0.52 3.13 21.84
N GLY A 165 0.63 2.76 22.36
CA GLY A 165 1.27 3.51 23.45
C GLY A 165 1.68 4.92 23.03
N LEU A 166 2.13 5.11 21.79
CA LEU A 166 2.43 6.44 21.24
C LEU A 166 1.16 7.29 21.06
N LEU A 167 0.07 6.70 20.57
CA LEU A 167 -1.20 7.40 20.42
C LEU A 167 -1.77 7.83 21.79
N LEU A 168 -1.77 6.90 22.76
CA LEU A 168 -2.21 7.19 24.12
C LEU A 168 -1.37 8.31 24.75
N ALA A 169 -0.04 8.25 24.63
CA ALA A 169 0.83 9.30 25.13
C ALA A 169 0.59 10.65 24.44
N ASN A 170 0.35 10.67 23.14
CA ASN A 170 0.03 11.89 22.42
C ASN A 170 -1.29 12.53 22.90
N LEU A 171 -2.32 11.71 23.13
CA LEU A 171 -3.59 12.18 23.70
C LEU A 171 -3.39 12.78 25.09
N LEU A 172 -2.66 12.10 25.97
CA LEU A 172 -2.35 12.58 27.30
C LEU A 172 -1.51 13.88 27.28
N MET A 173 -0.53 13.97 26.37
CA MET A 173 0.25 15.20 26.17
C MET A 173 -0.60 16.36 25.64
N ALA A 174 -1.56 16.11 24.78
CA ALA A 174 -2.49 17.12 24.28
C ALA A 174 -3.35 17.72 25.42
N ARG A 175 -3.66 16.92 26.43
CA ARG A 175 -4.32 17.38 27.67
C ARG A 175 -3.37 17.94 28.72
N THR A 176 -2.08 18.09 28.40
CA THR A 176 -1.03 18.48 29.35
C THR A 176 -0.79 17.47 30.50
N ASP A 177 -1.34 16.26 30.42
CA ASP A 177 -1.03 15.17 31.35
C ASP A 177 0.29 14.49 30.96
N TYR A 178 1.38 15.17 31.23
CA TYR A 178 2.71 14.69 30.90
C TYR A 178 3.13 13.51 31.79
N ALA A 179 2.65 13.45 33.02
CA ALA A 179 2.93 12.33 33.93
C ALA A 179 2.25 11.05 33.46
N GLY A 180 0.98 11.12 33.07
CA GLY A 180 0.24 10.02 32.45
C GLY A 180 0.90 9.55 31.16
N ALA A 181 1.32 10.48 30.29
CA ALA A 181 2.03 10.18 29.05
C ALA A 181 3.36 9.41 29.31
N ALA A 182 4.13 9.84 30.30
CA ALA A 182 5.34 9.14 30.72
C ALA A 182 5.03 7.73 31.24
N GLY A 183 3.95 7.57 32.00
CA GLY A 183 3.45 6.28 32.48
C GLY A 183 3.09 5.31 31.35
N ALA A 184 2.42 5.80 30.31
CA ALA A 184 2.03 5.01 29.13
C ALA A 184 3.24 4.54 28.29
N LEU A 185 4.28 5.38 28.17
CA LEU A 185 5.46 5.08 27.35
C LEU A 185 6.52 4.23 28.06
N LYS A 186 6.62 4.31 29.39
CA LYS A 186 7.64 3.61 30.17
C LYS A 186 7.69 2.10 29.92
N PRO A 187 6.56 1.32 29.91
CA PRO A 187 6.59 -0.11 29.68
C PRO A 187 7.14 -0.50 28.30
N LEU A 188 7.05 0.40 27.32
CA LEU A 188 7.55 0.17 25.95
C LEU A 188 9.08 0.27 25.88
N THR A 189 9.71 1.05 26.77
CA THR A 189 11.16 1.14 26.86
C THR A 189 11.80 -0.06 27.53
N ASP A 190 11.10 -0.71 28.46
CA ASP A 190 11.62 -1.84 29.24
C ASP A 190 11.58 -3.16 28.47
N LYS A 191 10.74 -3.29 27.44
CA LYS A 191 10.57 -4.51 26.62
C LYS A 191 11.61 -4.68 25.51
N SER A 192 12.51 -3.75 25.32
CA SER A 192 13.45 -3.70 24.19
C SER A 192 14.69 -4.55 24.45
N TRP A 193 14.59 -5.87 24.38
CA TRP A 193 15.78 -6.76 24.34
C TRP A 193 16.57 -6.59 23.03
N PHE A 194 15.95 -6.31 21.90
CA PHE A 194 16.60 -6.09 20.60
C PHE A 194 16.51 -4.65 20.06
N GLY A 195 16.35 -3.73 20.88
CA GLY A 195 16.21 -2.31 20.91
C GLY A 195 16.80 -1.41 19.82
N ARG A 196 16.58 -1.68 18.54
CA ARG A 196 16.93 -0.78 17.43
C ARG A 196 15.84 -0.65 16.37
N THR A 197 14.59 -0.87 16.73
CA THR A 197 13.46 -0.54 15.85
C THR A 197 13.23 0.96 15.80
N LEU A 198 12.71 1.44 14.69
CA LEU A 198 12.39 2.87 14.47
C LEU A 198 11.56 3.43 15.62
N GLY A 199 10.54 2.69 16.03
CA GLY A 199 9.61 3.08 17.05
C GLY A 199 10.23 3.22 18.44
N SER A 200 11.15 2.33 18.86
CA SER A 200 11.78 2.44 20.19
C SER A 200 12.54 3.75 20.40
N ARG A 201 13.03 4.40 19.35
CA ARG A 201 13.66 5.73 19.41
C ARG A 201 12.63 6.83 19.59
N TYR A 202 11.48 6.75 18.91
CA TYR A 202 10.39 7.68 19.08
C TYR A 202 9.77 7.58 20.47
N VAL A 203 9.61 6.37 20.99
CA VAL A 203 9.13 6.13 22.36
C VAL A 203 10.05 6.80 23.37
N ARG A 204 11.37 6.60 23.27
CA ARG A 204 12.35 7.22 24.15
C ARG A 204 12.36 8.74 24.04
N TYR A 205 12.25 9.28 22.84
CA TYR A 205 12.16 10.71 22.61
C TYR A 205 10.90 11.29 23.28
N ASN A 206 9.73 10.73 23.00
CA ASN A 206 8.47 11.21 23.56
C ASN A 206 8.41 11.02 25.08
N LEU A 207 8.93 9.92 25.61
CA LEU A 207 9.08 9.71 27.06
C LEU A 207 9.97 10.80 27.68
N GLY A 208 11.10 11.11 27.05
CA GLY A 208 12.00 12.16 27.51
C GLY A 208 11.34 13.53 27.54
N ILE A 209 10.57 13.88 26.50
CA ILE A 209 9.78 15.12 26.46
C ILE A 209 8.71 15.13 27.55
N ALA A 210 7.96 14.03 27.72
CA ALA A 210 6.93 13.93 28.75
C ALA A 210 7.51 14.10 30.16
N LEU A 211 8.64 13.45 30.45
CA LEU A 211 9.34 13.57 31.72
C LEU A 211 9.87 15.00 31.98
N LEU A 212 10.44 15.68 30.97
CA LEU A 212 10.86 17.07 31.12
C LEU A 212 9.67 17.99 31.46
N LYS A 213 8.57 17.79 30.73
CA LYS A 213 7.36 18.60 30.92
C LYS A 213 6.61 18.30 32.22
N SER A 214 6.73 17.08 32.76
CA SER A 214 6.16 16.72 34.07
C SER A 214 7.03 17.16 35.27
N GLY A 215 8.22 17.77 35.04
CA GLY A 215 9.14 18.20 36.07
C GLY A 215 10.16 17.16 36.52
N GLU A 216 10.16 15.96 35.91
CA GLU A 216 11.18 14.93 36.14
C GLU A 216 12.43 15.19 35.25
N SER A 217 12.99 16.39 35.37
CA SER A 217 14.05 16.92 34.47
C SER A 217 15.25 15.98 34.36
N LYS A 218 15.70 15.37 35.46
CA LYS A 218 16.87 14.47 35.44
C LYS A 218 16.61 13.23 34.55
N ARG A 219 15.49 12.55 34.75
CA ARG A 219 15.15 11.36 33.97
C ARG A 219 14.83 11.69 32.53
N GLY A 220 14.13 12.81 32.30
CA GLY A 220 13.84 13.31 30.95
C GLY A 220 15.12 13.63 30.17
N THR A 221 16.09 14.28 30.82
CA THR A 221 17.42 14.55 30.26
C THR A 221 18.14 13.25 29.91
N GLU A 222 18.16 12.24 30.80
CA GLU A 222 18.80 10.94 30.56
C GLU A 222 18.21 10.24 29.32
N MET A 223 16.88 10.24 29.17
CA MET A 223 16.19 9.65 28.02
C MET A 223 16.53 10.37 26.72
N LEU A 224 16.46 11.69 26.70
CA LEU A 224 16.78 12.48 25.50
C LEU A 224 18.27 12.44 25.16
N GLU A 225 19.17 12.41 26.15
CA GLU A 225 20.59 12.22 25.91
C GLU A 225 20.92 10.86 25.27
N ALA A 226 20.23 9.82 25.67
CA ALA A 226 20.39 8.51 25.04
C ALA A 226 20.06 8.57 23.53
N VAL A 227 18.96 9.28 23.16
CA VAL A 227 18.61 9.52 21.75
C VAL A 227 19.61 10.50 21.09
N GLY A 228 19.99 11.58 21.78
CA GLY A 228 20.85 12.63 21.28
C GLY A 228 22.29 12.20 20.99
N LYS A 229 22.77 11.12 21.63
CA LYS A 229 24.11 10.56 21.46
C LYS A 229 24.13 9.33 20.54
N GLU A 230 22.97 8.77 20.18
CA GLU A 230 22.90 7.54 19.41
C GLU A 230 23.40 7.73 17.97
N SER A 231 24.14 6.73 17.46
CA SER A 231 24.55 6.74 16.06
C SER A 231 23.34 6.57 15.13
N ALA A 232 23.23 7.40 14.11
CA ALA A 232 22.09 7.45 13.22
C ALA A 232 22.51 7.21 11.76
N ALA A 233 22.03 6.09 11.19
CA ALA A 233 22.35 5.70 9.81
C ALA A 233 21.47 6.43 8.78
N THR A 234 20.20 6.66 9.10
CA THR A 234 19.23 7.32 8.21
C THR A 234 19.12 8.82 8.52
N GLU A 235 18.67 9.60 7.53
CA GLU A 235 18.42 11.04 7.73
C GLU A 235 17.33 11.30 8.77
N GLU A 236 16.32 10.47 8.80
CA GLU A 236 15.25 10.51 9.79
C GLU A 236 15.80 10.41 11.22
N PHE A 237 16.65 9.42 11.49
CA PHE A 237 17.25 9.27 12.82
C PHE A 237 18.26 10.35 13.15
N ARG A 238 18.99 10.87 12.15
CA ARG A 238 19.84 12.05 12.35
C ARG A 238 19.01 13.26 12.75
N SER A 239 17.87 13.45 12.12
CA SER A 239 16.93 14.54 12.47
C SER A 239 16.32 14.37 13.86
N LEU A 240 15.95 13.14 14.24
CA LEU A 240 15.43 12.85 15.59
C LEU A 240 16.48 13.11 16.67
N ARG A 241 17.75 12.71 16.42
CA ARG A 241 18.89 13.01 17.30
C ARG A 241 19.10 14.51 17.47
N ASP A 242 19.07 15.25 16.36
CA ASP A 242 19.23 16.71 16.37
C ASP A 242 18.07 17.37 17.14
N ARG A 243 16.85 16.86 16.96
CA ARG A 243 15.65 17.31 17.68
C ARG A 243 15.76 17.07 19.18
N ALA A 244 16.31 15.92 19.61
CA ALA A 244 16.55 15.64 21.03
C ALA A 244 17.56 16.61 21.64
N ASN A 245 18.69 16.90 20.94
CA ASN A 245 19.68 17.84 21.40
C ASN A 245 19.14 19.29 21.46
N VAL A 246 18.30 19.69 20.50
CA VAL A 246 17.61 21.00 20.57
C VAL A 246 16.69 21.08 21.78
N ALA A 247 15.89 20.04 22.03
CA ALA A 247 14.99 20.00 23.20
C ALA A 247 15.78 20.08 24.53
N LEU A 248 16.89 19.35 24.64
CA LEU A 248 17.79 19.43 25.79
C LEU A 248 18.39 20.83 25.96
N GLY A 249 18.83 21.44 24.87
CA GLY A 249 19.42 22.76 24.86
C GLY A 249 18.44 23.82 25.36
N PHE A 250 17.22 23.85 24.82
CA PHE A 250 16.20 24.81 25.28
C PHE A 250 15.67 24.50 26.67
N SER A 251 15.57 23.23 27.09
CA SER A 251 15.26 22.88 28.47
C SER A 251 16.33 23.41 29.44
N ALA A 252 17.58 23.23 29.12
CA ALA A 252 18.68 23.74 29.94
C ALA A 252 18.69 25.28 29.99
N LEU A 253 18.37 25.98 28.89
CA LEU A 253 18.20 27.44 28.90
C LEU A 253 17.05 27.89 29.81
N SER A 254 15.90 27.25 29.74
CA SER A 254 14.74 27.57 30.57
C SER A 254 14.99 27.33 32.06
N GLU A 255 15.88 26.39 32.38
CA GLU A 255 16.33 26.10 33.75
C GLU A 255 17.56 26.94 34.19
N ASN A 256 17.92 27.95 33.40
CA ASN A 256 19.08 28.82 33.65
C ASN A 256 20.42 28.06 33.79
N ARG A 257 20.61 27.01 32.91
CA ARG A 257 21.82 26.21 32.81
C ARG A 257 22.50 26.40 31.42
N PRO A 258 22.98 27.62 31.11
CA PRO A 258 23.44 27.97 29.77
C PRO A 258 24.69 27.19 29.33
N THR A 259 25.56 26.79 30.27
CA THR A 259 26.75 25.96 29.94
C THR A 259 26.35 24.59 29.39
N GLU A 260 25.37 23.94 29.98
CA GLU A 260 24.88 22.67 29.51
C GLU A 260 24.11 22.83 28.18
N ALA A 261 23.28 23.89 28.09
CA ALA A 261 22.58 24.20 26.85
C ALA A 261 23.51 24.31 25.65
N ARG A 262 24.65 24.99 25.82
CA ARG A 262 25.67 25.11 24.78
C ARG A 262 26.19 23.75 24.33
N VAL A 263 26.50 22.83 25.25
CA VAL A 263 27.00 21.50 24.95
C VAL A 263 25.99 20.67 24.15
N TYR A 264 24.70 20.76 24.47
CA TYR A 264 23.65 20.06 23.73
C TYR A 264 23.46 20.63 22.32
N LEU A 265 23.40 21.95 22.19
CA LEU A 265 23.15 22.63 20.92
C LEU A 265 24.34 22.49 19.94
N GLU A 266 25.57 22.39 20.46
CA GLU A 266 26.77 22.13 19.66
C GLU A 266 26.76 20.76 18.97
N ARG A 267 26.03 19.78 19.50
CA ARG A 267 25.88 18.43 18.88
C ARG A 267 24.98 18.40 17.66
N VAL A 268 24.21 19.46 17.43
CA VAL A 268 23.27 19.55 16.32
C VAL A 268 24.01 19.84 15.03
N ARG A 269 23.67 19.12 13.95
CA ARG A 269 24.32 19.30 12.65
C ARG A 269 24.01 20.66 12.04
N LEU A 270 25.02 21.30 11.48
CA LEU A 270 24.87 22.61 10.80
C LEU A 270 24.03 22.56 9.51
N GLN A 271 23.90 21.40 8.88
CA GLN A 271 23.13 21.20 7.65
C GLN A 271 21.87 20.36 7.87
N GLY A 272 21.32 20.32 9.09
CA GLY A 272 20.11 19.60 9.42
C GLY A 272 18.90 20.51 9.57
N LEU A 273 17.71 19.93 9.57
CA LEU A 273 16.42 20.64 9.76
C LEU A 273 16.34 21.44 11.08
N GLN A 274 17.14 21.08 12.10
CA GLN A 274 17.17 21.72 13.40
C GLN A 274 18.31 22.74 13.55
N SER A 275 19.09 22.94 12.51
CA SER A 275 20.31 23.78 12.55
C SER A 275 20.01 25.22 12.96
N SER A 276 19.02 25.84 12.34
CA SER A 276 18.66 27.23 12.62
C SER A 276 18.25 27.43 14.08
N LYS A 277 17.41 26.53 14.62
CA LYS A 277 17.01 26.56 16.03
C LYS A 277 18.19 26.34 16.98
N ALA A 278 19.12 25.45 16.60
CA ALA A 278 20.32 25.18 17.40
C ALA A 278 21.27 26.38 17.43
N LEU A 279 21.52 27.02 16.29
CA LEU A 279 22.33 28.23 16.21
C LEU A 279 21.73 29.38 17.02
N LEU A 280 20.42 29.57 16.89
CA LEU A 280 19.71 30.59 17.68
C LEU A 280 19.86 30.34 19.19
N GLY A 281 19.55 29.12 19.63
CA GLY A 281 19.66 28.74 21.05
C GLY A 281 21.09 28.77 21.56
N PHE A 282 22.09 28.39 20.72
CA PHE A 282 23.51 28.50 21.09
C PHE A 282 23.89 29.96 21.36
N GLY A 283 23.45 30.89 20.52
CA GLY A 283 23.67 32.31 20.74
C GLY A 283 23.02 32.80 22.05
N TRP A 284 21.77 32.41 22.35
CA TRP A 284 21.13 32.72 23.62
C TRP A 284 21.85 32.11 24.83
N ALA A 285 22.42 30.92 24.68
CA ALA A 285 23.25 30.31 25.73
C ALA A 285 24.52 31.11 25.99
N ALA A 286 25.17 31.60 24.93
CA ALA A 286 26.36 32.47 25.06
C ALA A 286 26.02 33.82 25.67
N ASP A 287 24.90 34.43 25.29
CA ASP A 287 24.42 35.69 25.87
C ASP A 287 24.10 35.56 27.38
N ALA A 288 23.43 34.46 27.76
CA ALA A 288 23.15 34.15 29.18
C ALA A 288 24.46 33.95 29.99
N LEU A 289 25.55 33.52 29.36
CA LEU A 289 26.89 33.46 29.96
C LEU A 289 27.60 34.82 30.01
N LYS A 290 26.96 35.90 29.55
CA LYS A 290 27.52 37.25 29.45
C LYS A 290 28.70 37.31 28.44
N ASP A 291 28.67 36.50 27.42
CA ASP A 291 29.63 36.50 26.32
C ASP A 291 28.96 36.87 24.98
N PRO A 292 28.61 38.16 24.78
CA PRO A 292 27.98 38.60 23.53
C PRO A 292 28.90 38.42 22.30
N LYS A 293 30.23 38.33 22.47
CA LYS A 293 31.16 38.06 21.38
C LYS A 293 30.97 36.63 20.84
N LEU A 294 30.81 35.67 21.75
CA LEU A 294 30.53 34.30 21.40
C LEU A 294 29.14 34.15 20.77
N ALA A 295 28.12 34.88 21.27
CA ALA A 295 26.77 34.90 20.74
C ALA A 295 26.70 35.41 19.29
N LEU A 296 27.53 36.40 18.94
CA LEU A 296 27.62 36.94 17.58
C LEU A 296 27.98 35.89 16.53
N VAL A 297 28.78 34.85 16.86
CA VAL A 297 29.25 33.85 15.89
C VAL A 297 28.06 33.07 15.30
N PRO A 298 27.25 32.34 16.08
CA PRO A 298 26.11 31.59 15.55
C PRO A 298 25.00 32.51 15.01
N TRP A 299 24.75 33.65 15.64
CA TRP A 299 23.70 34.56 15.18
C TRP A 299 24.03 35.26 13.88
N THR A 300 25.30 35.59 13.63
CA THR A 300 25.74 36.18 12.35
C THR A 300 25.64 35.16 11.21
N GLU A 301 26.07 33.91 11.48
CA GLU A 301 25.92 32.81 10.52
C GLU A 301 24.43 32.56 10.20
N LEU A 302 23.59 32.54 11.24
CA LEU A 302 22.16 32.32 11.10
C LEU A 302 21.47 33.47 10.33
N ALA A 303 21.80 34.72 10.62
CA ALA A 303 21.23 35.90 9.98
C ALA A 303 21.55 36.01 8.47
N GLN A 304 22.51 35.24 7.95
CA GLN A 304 22.84 35.15 6.53
C GLN A 304 22.05 34.08 5.78
N ARG A 305 21.26 33.26 6.49
CA ARG A 305 20.46 32.20 5.91
C ARG A 305 19.15 32.75 5.31
N ASP A 306 18.35 31.82 4.79
CA ASP A 306 17.06 32.15 4.17
C ASP A 306 16.08 32.75 5.21
N ASN A 307 15.50 33.91 4.89
CA ASN A 307 14.55 34.64 5.73
C ASN A 307 13.19 33.91 5.92
N GLY A 308 12.92 32.83 5.21
CA GLY A 308 11.71 32.01 5.41
C GLY A 308 11.69 31.27 6.76
N ASP A 309 12.83 31.21 7.48
CA ASP A 309 12.92 30.59 8.83
C ASP A 309 12.79 31.64 9.92
N THR A 310 11.84 31.47 10.84
CA THR A 310 11.64 32.38 12.00
C THR A 310 12.88 32.56 12.85
N ALA A 311 13.73 31.54 12.98
CA ALA A 311 14.98 31.65 13.72
C ALA A 311 15.97 32.61 13.04
N VAL A 312 15.94 32.73 11.72
CA VAL A 312 16.75 33.68 10.96
C VAL A 312 16.28 35.11 11.22
N LEU A 313 14.98 35.34 11.20
CA LEU A 313 14.39 36.66 11.50
C LEU A 313 14.73 37.11 12.91
N GLU A 314 14.68 36.20 13.90
CA GLU A 314 15.09 36.47 15.27
C GLU A 314 16.58 36.76 15.38
N ALA A 315 17.43 36.03 14.64
CA ALA A 315 18.88 36.30 14.62
C ALA A 315 19.22 37.68 14.04
N GLN A 316 18.45 38.17 13.06
CA GLN A 316 18.63 39.52 12.52
C GLN A 316 18.40 40.63 13.56
N ILE A 317 17.59 40.35 14.59
CA ILE A 317 17.43 41.27 15.76
C ILE A 317 18.49 40.97 16.85
N ALA A 318 18.83 39.69 17.04
CA ALA A 318 19.79 39.29 18.06
C ALA A 318 21.22 39.77 17.76
N VAL A 319 21.63 39.84 16.50
CA VAL A 319 22.96 40.37 16.09
C VAL A 319 23.14 41.82 16.50
N PRO A 320 22.27 42.79 16.11
CA PRO A 320 22.43 44.18 16.58
C PRO A 320 22.28 44.32 18.09
N TYR A 321 21.44 43.53 18.76
CA TYR A 321 21.37 43.48 20.19
C TYR A 321 22.74 43.15 20.82
N ALA A 322 23.41 42.11 20.33
CA ALA A 322 24.75 41.74 20.84
C ALA A 322 25.80 42.82 20.61
N TYR A 323 25.76 43.55 19.47
CA TYR A 323 26.61 44.72 19.25
C TYR A 323 26.31 45.84 20.24
N ALA A 324 25.05 46.07 20.56
CA ALA A 324 24.66 47.08 21.57
C ALA A 324 25.20 46.75 22.98
N GLU A 325 25.12 45.45 23.37
CA GLU A 325 25.67 44.97 24.65
C GLU A 325 27.22 45.12 24.69
N LEU A 326 27.90 45.03 23.55
CA LEU A 326 29.34 45.28 23.43
C LEU A 326 29.69 46.78 23.41
N GLY A 327 28.68 47.67 23.43
CA GLY A 327 28.89 49.12 23.29
C GLY A 327 29.22 49.57 21.87
N ALA A 328 29.14 48.70 20.89
CA ALA A 328 29.40 49.00 19.48
C ALA A 328 28.14 49.60 18.81
N TYR A 329 27.66 50.73 19.34
CA TYR A 329 26.37 51.33 18.96
C TYR A 329 26.26 51.66 17.45
N GLY A 330 27.34 52.10 16.80
CA GLY A 330 27.31 52.37 15.35
C GLY A 330 27.02 51.14 14.53
N GLN A 331 27.64 50.00 14.87
CA GLN A 331 27.38 48.73 14.22
C GLN A 331 25.97 48.19 14.53
N ALA A 332 25.52 48.36 15.78
CA ALA A 332 24.15 47.98 16.15
C ALA A 332 23.09 48.76 15.36
N LEU A 333 23.26 50.07 15.18
CA LEU A 333 22.36 50.91 14.40
C LEU A 333 22.31 50.45 12.93
N GLU A 334 23.48 50.29 12.30
CA GLU A 334 23.56 49.83 10.90
C GLU A 334 22.87 48.45 10.71
N ARG A 335 23.07 47.54 11.67
CA ARG A 335 22.46 46.21 11.60
C ARG A 335 20.96 46.21 11.83
N TYR A 336 20.43 47.08 12.73
CA TYR A 336 18.98 47.24 12.88
C TYR A 336 18.33 47.86 11.65
N GLU A 337 18.94 48.87 11.00
CA GLU A 337 18.47 49.46 9.76
C GLU A 337 18.46 48.42 8.63
N GLY A 338 19.53 47.60 8.55
CA GLY A 338 19.62 46.48 7.61
C GLY A 338 18.54 45.43 7.85
N ALA A 339 18.25 45.07 9.10
CA ALA A 339 17.19 44.12 9.47
C ALA A 339 15.80 44.65 9.08
N ILE A 340 15.51 45.92 9.39
CA ILE A 340 14.23 46.57 9.01
C ILE A 340 14.04 46.50 7.49
N SER A 341 15.08 46.87 6.73
CA SER A 341 15.02 46.82 5.26
C SER A 341 14.87 45.40 4.72
N ALA A 342 15.44 44.38 5.40
CA ALA A 342 15.27 42.97 5.05
C ALA A 342 13.84 42.49 5.33
N PHE A 343 13.27 42.86 6.47
CA PHE A 343 11.87 42.53 6.84
C PHE A 343 10.85 43.17 5.90
N GLU A 344 11.06 44.43 5.49
CA GLU A 344 10.19 45.12 4.54
C GLU A 344 10.21 44.43 3.16
N ARG A 345 11.38 44.00 2.68
CA ARG A 345 11.49 43.21 1.45
C ARG A 345 10.81 41.86 1.56
N GLU A 346 11.06 41.12 2.66
CA GLU A 346 10.46 39.83 2.90
C GLU A 346 8.92 39.90 2.98
N SER A 347 8.37 40.96 3.61
CA SER A 347 6.94 41.20 3.64
C SER A 347 6.38 41.45 2.22
N ALA A 348 7.10 42.20 1.37
CA ALA A 348 6.70 42.40 -0.02
C ALA A 348 6.75 41.10 -0.83
N ASP A 349 7.79 40.28 -0.64
CA ASP A 349 7.95 38.97 -1.28
C ASP A 349 6.81 38.00 -0.85
N LEU A 350 6.40 38.01 0.43
CA LEU A 350 5.26 37.23 0.94
C LEU A 350 3.94 37.66 0.29
N GLN A 351 3.71 38.98 0.18
CA GLN A 351 2.51 39.50 -0.47
C GLN A 351 2.46 39.11 -1.96
N GLU A 352 3.61 39.09 -2.64
CA GLU A 352 3.69 38.61 -4.03
C GLU A 352 3.36 37.10 -4.12
N SER A 353 3.88 36.30 -3.18
CA SER A 353 3.55 34.88 -3.06
C SER A 353 2.06 34.64 -2.82
N ILE A 354 1.45 35.37 -1.88
CA ILE A 354 0.01 35.31 -1.60
C ILE A 354 -0.81 35.67 -2.85
N LYS A 355 -0.40 36.72 -3.59
CA LYS A 355 -1.06 37.11 -4.82
C LYS A 355 -0.95 36.04 -5.91
N ALA A 356 0.21 35.40 -6.05
CA ALA A 356 0.42 34.32 -6.99
C ALA A 356 -0.44 33.09 -6.65
N ILE A 357 -0.57 32.75 -5.34
CA ILE A 357 -1.44 31.66 -4.89
C ILE A 357 -2.91 31.98 -5.19
N ARG A 358 -3.37 33.20 -4.91
CA ARG A 358 -4.74 33.65 -5.24
C ARG A 358 -5.05 33.60 -6.73
N ALA A 359 -4.06 33.80 -7.58
CA ALA A 359 -4.20 33.66 -9.03
C ALA A 359 -4.47 32.21 -9.50
N GLY A 360 -4.34 31.21 -8.64
CA GLY A 360 -4.95 29.88 -8.81
C GLY A 360 -4.03 28.77 -9.31
N ASN A 361 -2.75 28.99 -9.53
CA ASN A 361 -1.91 28.00 -10.21
C ASN A 361 -1.12 27.06 -9.28
N LEU A 362 -1.00 27.37 -7.99
CA LEU A 362 -0.14 26.63 -7.05
C LEU A 362 -0.57 25.16 -6.92
N ILE A 363 -1.83 24.93 -6.58
CA ILE A 363 -2.35 23.60 -6.23
C ILE A 363 -2.35 22.68 -7.45
N GLU A 364 -2.75 23.21 -8.60
CA GLU A 364 -2.76 22.47 -9.86
C GLU A 364 -1.33 22.07 -10.28
N GLN A 365 -0.39 23.00 -10.23
CA GLN A 365 1.01 22.73 -10.57
C GLN A 365 1.66 21.72 -9.62
N LEU A 366 1.39 21.81 -8.30
CA LEU A 366 1.89 20.82 -7.33
C LEU A 366 1.42 19.40 -7.67
N VAL A 367 0.14 19.24 -7.99
CA VAL A 367 -0.42 17.92 -8.34
C VAL A 367 0.01 17.47 -9.72
N ASP A 368 0.10 18.35 -10.71
CA ASP A 368 0.50 17.99 -12.09
C ASP A 368 1.98 17.58 -12.15
N GLN A 369 2.85 18.19 -11.36
CA GLN A 369 4.26 17.82 -11.23
C GLN A 369 4.49 16.58 -10.36
N ASN A 370 3.55 16.29 -9.45
CA ASN A 370 3.61 15.16 -8.52
C ASN A 370 2.31 14.33 -8.57
N PRO A 371 1.95 13.71 -9.72
CA PRO A 371 0.63 13.09 -9.90
C PRO A 371 0.39 11.90 -8.98
N GLY A 372 1.45 11.16 -8.59
CA GLY A 372 1.33 9.89 -7.88
C GLY A 372 0.71 8.79 -8.74
N ASP A 373 0.98 7.53 -8.40
CA ASP A 373 0.46 6.38 -9.14
C ASP A 373 -0.90 5.91 -8.61
N GLU A 374 -1.17 6.12 -7.32
CA GLU A 374 -2.41 5.73 -6.64
C GLU A 374 -2.90 6.83 -5.68
N MET A 375 -4.16 6.68 -5.22
CA MET A 375 -4.74 7.52 -4.16
C MET A 375 -4.06 7.26 -2.80
N GLY A 376 -4.16 8.21 -1.87
CA GLY A 376 -3.74 8.05 -0.48
C GLY A 376 -2.46 8.83 -0.12
N TRP A 377 -1.93 8.53 1.08
CA TRP A 377 -0.79 9.25 1.68
C TRP A 377 0.60 8.82 1.15
N PHE A 378 0.67 7.84 0.26
CA PHE A 378 1.91 7.22 -0.22
C PHE A 378 2.50 7.96 -1.43
N TRP A 379 2.65 9.28 -1.32
CA TRP A 379 3.27 10.08 -2.36
C TRP A 379 4.18 11.14 -1.75
N ASN A 380 5.21 11.51 -2.47
CA ASN A 380 6.19 12.51 -2.07
C ASN A 380 6.15 13.68 -3.04
N ILE A 381 6.15 14.89 -2.51
CA ILE A 381 6.40 16.08 -3.31
C ILE A 381 7.89 16.08 -3.64
N ARG A 382 8.25 15.96 -4.91
CA ARG A 382 9.62 15.97 -5.41
C ARG A 382 9.99 17.31 -6.01
N ASP A 383 9.05 17.88 -6.73
CA ASP A 383 9.26 19.09 -7.50
C ASP A 383 8.31 20.19 -7.01
N LEU A 384 8.89 21.36 -6.71
CA LEU A 384 8.13 22.54 -6.36
C LEU A 384 7.68 23.27 -7.62
N PRO A 385 6.50 23.93 -7.60
CA PRO A 385 6.03 24.70 -8.74
C PRO A 385 6.97 25.89 -9.01
N ASN A 386 7.11 26.22 -10.29
CA ASN A 386 7.88 27.38 -10.70
C ASN A 386 7.06 28.66 -10.45
N MET A 387 7.17 29.20 -9.26
CA MET A 387 6.50 30.42 -8.84
C MET A 387 7.46 31.38 -8.13
N PRO A 388 7.15 32.68 -8.10
CA PRO A 388 7.94 33.64 -7.34
C PRO A 388 8.04 33.22 -5.87
N HIS A 389 9.24 33.33 -5.30
CA HIS A 389 9.50 33.09 -3.88
C HIS A 389 9.02 31.71 -3.36
N ALA A 390 9.23 30.63 -4.15
CA ALA A 390 8.82 29.26 -3.81
C ALA A 390 9.34 28.78 -2.43
N ARG A 391 10.38 29.44 -1.87
CA ARG A 391 10.92 29.19 -0.53
C ARG A 391 9.86 29.32 0.58
N HIS A 392 8.91 30.26 0.45
CA HIS A 392 7.85 30.47 1.44
C HIS A 392 6.91 29.26 1.56
N LEU A 393 6.84 28.43 0.52
CA LEU A 393 6.03 27.22 0.53
C LEU A 393 6.55 26.13 1.47
N ALA A 394 7.81 26.16 1.87
CA ALA A 394 8.39 25.10 2.70
C ALA A 394 7.62 24.91 4.03
N GLN A 395 7.22 26.01 4.68
CA GLN A 395 6.41 25.94 5.90
C GLN A 395 4.97 25.52 5.61
N VAL A 396 4.38 26.01 4.52
CA VAL A 396 3.04 25.62 4.06
C VAL A 396 2.99 24.10 3.81
N LEU A 397 3.97 23.58 3.06
CA LEU A 397 4.07 22.16 2.73
C LEU A 397 4.32 21.27 3.96
N ALA A 398 4.88 21.83 5.02
CA ALA A 398 5.09 21.11 6.29
C ALA A 398 3.83 21.04 7.16
N GLN A 399 2.79 21.83 6.87
CA GLN A 399 1.55 21.82 7.63
C GLN A 399 0.67 20.63 7.29
N HIS A 400 0.16 19.99 8.33
CA HIS A 400 -0.72 18.82 8.19
C HIS A 400 -2.02 19.15 7.43
N GLU A 401 -2.66 20.27 7.75
CA GLU A 401 -3.90 20.73 7.11
C GLU A 401 -3.71 20.94 5.61
N PHE A 402 -2.60 21.59 5.21
CA PHE A 402 -2.28 21.77 3.80
C PHE A 402 -2.04 20.43 3.09
N GLN A 403 -1.26 19.54 3.71
CA GLN A 403 -0.98 18.22 3.15
C GLN A 403 -2.26 17.40 2.99
N GLU A 404 -3.19 17.48 3.96
CA GLU A 404 -4.47 16.80 3.89
C GLU A 404 -5.35 17.36 2.75
N SER A 405 -5.49 18.68 2.66
CA SER A 405 -6.27 19.34 1.60
C SER A 405 -5.69 19.07 0.22
N LEU A 406 -4.36 19.13 0.05
CA LEU A 406 -3.68 18.82 -1.19
C LEU A 406 -3.85 17.35 -1.59
N LYS A 407 -3.74 16.41 -0.64
CA LYS A 407 -4.02 15.00 -0.83
C LYS A 407 -5.46 14.79 -1.29
N ASN A 408 -6.44 15.39 -0.61
CA ASN A 408 -7.85 15.26 -0.94
C ASN A 408 -8.14 15.78 -2.36
N TYR A 409 -7.57 16.93 -2.73
CA TYR A 409 -7.69 17.45 -4.09
C TYR A 409 -7.11 16.50 -5.14
N ARG A 410 -5.93 15.95 -4.89
CA ARG A 410 -5.30 14.98 -5.78
C ARG A 410 -6.14 13.72 -5.93
N ASP A 411 -6.64 13.18 -4.81
CA ASP A 411 -7.44 11.97 -4.78
C ASP A 411 -8.77 12.19 -5.53
N LEU A 412 -9.40 13.36 -5.39
CA LEU A 412 -10.59 13.73 -6.16
C LEU A 412 -10.30 13.85 -7.66
N ARG A 413 -9.15 14.39 -8.05
CA ARG A 413 -8.74 14.43 -9.47
C ARG A 413 -8.49 13.03 -10.03
N PHE A 414 -7.89 12.14 -9.24
CA PHE A 414 -7.71 10.75 -9.62
C PHE A 414 -9.07 10.04 -9.78
N LEU A 415 -9.97 10.23 -8.82
CA LEU A 415 -11.33 9.69 -8.86
C LEU A 415 -12.10 10.21 -10.07
N GLN A 416 -12.01 11.50 -10.37
CA GLN A 416 -12.65 12.09 -11.54
C GLN A 416 -12.18 11.42 -12.83
N ARG A 417 -10.87 11.25 -13.03
CA ARG A 417 -10.33 10.53 -14.19
C ARG A 417 -10.86 9.11 -14.29
N ASN A 418 -10.88 8.37 -13.18
CA ASN A 418 -11.42 7.02 -13.15
C ASN A 418 -12.90 6.97 -13.52
N LEU A 419 -13.72 7.91 -13.01
CA LEU A 419 -15.16 7.98 -13.34
C LEU A 419 -15.38 8.30 -14.81
N ASP A 420 -14.60 9.19 -15.40
CA ASP A 420 -14.65 9.51 -16.83
C ASP A 420 -14.26 8.28 -17.67
N GLU A 421 -13.19 7.57 -17.30
CA GLU A 421 -12.81 6.32 -17.97
C GLU A 421 -13.90 5.25 -17.85
N TRP A 422 -14.55 5.10 -16.70
CA TRP A 422 -15.65 4.17 -16.52
C TRP A 422 -16.86 4.53 -17.37
N ARG A 423 -17.19 5.82 -17.49
CA ARG A 423 -18.25 6.28 -18.41
C ARG A 423 -17.96 5.82 -19.85
N ASP A 424 -16.72 6.01 -20.31
CA ASP A 424 -16.32 5.62 -21.67
C ASP A 424 -16.31 4.09 -21.84
N LYS A 425 -15.83 3.35 -20.83
CA LYS A 425 -15.87 1.88 -20.80
C LYS A 425 -17.29 1.31 -20.82
N LEU A 426 -18.28 1.97 -20.20
CA LEU A 426 -19.67 1.53 -20.25
C LEU A 426 -20.24 1.54 -21.67
N VAL A 427 -19.84 2.48 -22.51
CA VAL A 427 -20.23 2.48 -23.93
C VAL A 427 -19.69 1.24 -24.61
N VAL A 428 -18.41 0.93 -24.41
CA VAL A 428 -17.76 -0.27 -24.96
C VAL A 428 -18.43 -1.56 -24.45
N PHE A 429 -18.77 -1.61 -23.16
CA PHE A 429 -19.46 -2.78 -22.60
C PHE A 429 -20.85 -2.99 -23.20
N ASN A 430 -21.61 -1.92 -23.48
CA ASN A 430 -22.86 -2.02 -24.20
C ASN A 430 -22.69 -2.60 -25.60
N ASP A 431 -21.68 -2.12 -26.35
CA ASP A 431 -21.40 -2.63 -27.70
C ASP A 431 -20.93 -4.10 -27.67
N MET A 432 -20.07 -4.45 -26.70
CA MET A 432 -19.65 -5.85 -26.49
C MET A 432 -20.85 -6.75 -26.15
N LEU A 433 -21.75 -6.27 -25.29
CA LEU A 433 -22.95 -7.03 -24.92
C LEU A 433 -23.90 -7.20 -26.11
N ALA A 434 -24.12 -6.14 -26.90
CA ALA A 434 -24.93 -6.20 -28.12
C ALA A 434 -24.33 -7.18 -29.14
N THR A 435 -23.02 -7.10 -29.36
CA THR A 435 -22.30 -8.01 -30.26
C THR A 435 -22.37 -9.46 -29.79
N ARG A 436 -22.19 -9.71 -28.50
CA ARG A 436 -22.29 -11.06 -27.92
C ARG A 436 -23.71 -11.61 -27.99
N ARG A 437 -24.73 -10.80 -27.69
CA ARG A 437 -26.14 -11.19 -27.85
C ARG A 437 -26.44 -11.60 -29.29
N LYS A 438 -26.01 -10.79 -30.26
CA LYS A 438 -26.18 -11.07 -31.67
C LYS A 438 -25.49 -12.38 -32.04
N ALA A 439 -24.21 -12.53 -31.69
CA ALA A 439 -23.46 -13.76 -31.98
C ALA A 439 -24.08 -15.01 -31.34
N PHE A 440 -24.66 -14.86 -30.14
CA PHE A 440 -25.37 -15.93 -29.44
C PHE A 440 -26.67 -16.29 -30.17
N ALA A 441 -27.49 -15.28 -30.49
CA ALA A 441 -28.74 -15.48 -31.25
C ALA A 441 -28.52 -16.11 -32.61
N ASP A 442 -27.44 -15.75 -33.33
CA ASP A 442 -27.11 -16.28 -34.64
C ASP A 442 -26.57 -17.74 -34.59
N ARG A 443 -25.77 -18.04 -33.57
CA ARG A 443 -25.03 -19.33 -33.51
C ARG A 443 -25.79 -20.42 -32.75
N LEU A 444 -26.49 -20.08 -31.68
CA LEU A 444 -27.14 -21.08 -30.83
C LEU A 444 -28.14 -21.96 -31.58
N PRO A 445 -29.06 -21.43 -32.42
CA PRO A 445 -30.00 -22.27 -33.18
C PRO A 445 -29.30 -23.26 -34.09
N VAL A 446 -28.25 -22.83 -34.79
CA VAL A 446 -27.47 -23.68 -35.71
C VAL A 446 -26.76 -24.81 -34.94
N VAL A 447 -26.25 -24.53 -33.75
CA VAL A 447 -25.57 -25.57 -32.95
C VAL A 447 -26.59 -26.56 -32.39
N LEU A 448 -27.76 -26.08 -31.92
CA LEU A 448 -28.85 -26.94 -31.43
C LEU A 448 -29.39 -27.87 -32.55
N GLU A 449 -29.60 -27.34 -33.76
CA GLU A 449 -30.00 -28.14 -34.90
C GLU A 449 -28.98 -29.23 -35.24
N ARG A 450 -27.70 -28.87 -35.21
CA ARG A 450 -26.61 -29.86 -35.44
C ARG A 450 -26.56 -30.92 -34.33
N GLN A 451 -26.74 -30.53 -33.08
CA GLN A 451 -26.80 -31.47 -31.95
C GLN A 451 -27.94 -32.47 -32.12
N GLN A 452 -29.13 -31.98 -32.49
CA GLN A 452 -30.27 -32.86 -32.74
C GLN A 452 -30.03 -33.85 -33.89
N LYS A 453 -29.39 -33.37 -34.97
CA LYS A 453 -29.06 -34.22 -36.11
C LYS A 453 -28.02 -35.31 -35.79
N ILE A 454 -27.12 -35.09 -34.86
CA ILE A 454 -26.09 -36.06 -34.47
C ILE A 454 -26.66 -37.21 -33.67
N GLY A 455 -27.70 -37.00 -32.88
CA GLY A 455 -28.39 -38.05 -32.11
C GLY A 455 -27.45 -38.80 -31.17
N LEU A 456 -26.81 -38.08 -30.21
CA LEU A 456 -25.77 -38.66 -29.34
C LEU A 456 -26.24 -39.91 -28.61
N ASP A 457 -27.49 -39.97 -28.15
CA ASP A 457 -28.04 -41.16 -27.49
C ASP A 457 -28.08 -42.40 -28.40
N THR A 458 -28.40 -42.19 -29.69
CA THR A 458 -28.37 -43.25 -30.68
C THR A 458 -26.94 -43.75 -30.93
N LEU A 459 -25.95 -42.84 -30.93
CA LEU A 459 -24.53 -43.21 -31.05
C LEU A 459 -24.04 -43.99 -29.84
N VAL A 460 -24.45 -43.62 -28.64
CA VAL A 460 -24.13 -44.36 -27.41
C VAL A 460 -24.72 -45.77 -27.46
N GLN A 461 -26.00 -45.91 -27.82
CA GLN A 461 -26.66 -47.22 -27.95
C GLN A 461 -25.98 -48.08 -28.98
N ARG A 462 -25.63 -47.49 -30.15
CA ARG A 462 -24.91 -48.22 -31.22
C ARG A 462 -23.52 -48.67 -30.77
N ARG A 463 -22.81 -47.82 -30.02
CA ARG A 463 -21.50 -48.18 -29.44
C ARG A 463 -21.63 -49.34 -28.44
N GLU A 464 -22.66 -49.34 -27.59
CA GLU A 464 -22.93 -50.41 -26.62
C GLU A 464 -23.24 -51.72 -27.36
N ALA A 465 -24.07 -51.67 -28.41
CA ALA A 465 -24.37 -52.80 -29.23
C ALA A 465 -23.11 -53.39 -29.90
N LEU A 466 -22.28 -52.52 -30.51
CA LEU A 466 -20.99 -52.95 -31.11
C LEU A 466 -20.04 -53.57 -30.08
N ALA A 467 -19.97 -52.99 -28.88
CA ALA A 467 -19.15 -53.55 -27.80
C ALA A 467 -19.64 -54.92 -27.35
N ALA A 468 -20.96 -55.11 -27.28
CA ALA A 468 -21.56 -56.41 -26.97
C ALA A 468 -21.29 -57.46 -28.06
N GLU A 469 -21.37 -57.05 -29.33
CA GLU A 469 -21.01 -57.93 -30.46
C GLU A 469 -19.55 -58.34 -30.42
N VAL A 470 -18.63 -57.40 -30.18
CA VAL A 470 -17.20 -57.69 -30.04
C VAL A 470 -16.92 -58.64 -28.88
N ALA A 471 -17.53 -58.37 -27.71
CA ALA A 471 -17.39 -59.22 -26.54
C ALA A 471 -17.92 -60.63 -26.76
N LYS A 472 -19.04 -60.75 -27.47
CA LYS A 472 -19.61 -62.06 -27.87
C LYS A 472 -18.68 -62.83 -28.84
N GLY A 473 -18.22 -62.20 -29.92
CA GLY A 473 -17.28 -62.80 -30.85
C GLY A 473 -15.97 -63.23 -30.21
N GLU A 474 -15.49 -62.48 -29.23
CA GLU A 474 -14.29 -62.85 -28.47
C GLU A 474 -14.55 -64.06 -27.54
N ALA A 475 -15.70 -64.10 -26.86
CA ALA A 475 -16.09 -65.17 -25.97
C ALA A 475 -16.33 -66.49 -26.70
N ASP A 476 -16.91 -66.42 -27.91
CA ASP A 476 -17.18 -67.56 -28.73
C ASP A 476 -15.90 -68.13 -29.37
N GLY A 477 -14.77 -67.41 -29.32
CA GLY A 477 -13.47 -67.80 -29.89
C GLY A 477 -13.51 -67.98 -31.40
N ASP A 478 -14.55 -67.46 -32.05
CA ASP A 478 -14.80 -67.65 -33.47
C ASP A 478 -14.11 -66.56 -34.30
N GLY A 479 -13.02 -66.93 -34.96
CA GLY A 479 -12.32 -66.02 -35.89
C GLY A 479 -13.18 -65.46 -37.01
N ILE A 480 -14.33 -66.10 -37.30
CA ILE A 480 -15.28 -65.70 -38.35
C ILE A 480 -15.97 -64.36 -37.99
N ALA A 481 -16.27 -64.14 -36.75
CA ALA A 481 -16.92 -62.93 -36.29
C ALA A 481 -16.11 -61.65 -36.63
N PHE A 482 -14.80 -61.79 -36.83
CA PHE A 482 -13.90 -60.65 -37.14
C PHE A 482 -13.35 -60.76 -38.58
N ALA A 483 -13.96 -61.60 -39.47
CA ALA A 483 -13.55 -61.78 -40.85
C ALA A 483 -13.87 -60.52 -41.70
N ASP A 484 -12.98 -60.19 -42.63
CA ASP A 484 -13.25 -59.11 -43.58
C ASP A 484 -14.28 -59.52 -44.65
N ALA A 485 -14.80 -58.55 -45.40
CA ALA A 485 -15.83 -58.77 -46.41
C ALA A 485 -15.44 -59.86 -47.47
N LYS A 486 -14.15 -59.90 -47.84
CA LYS A 486 -13.65 -60.92 -48.80
C LYS A 486 -13.62 -62.29 -48.17
N GLN A 487 -13.22 -62.40 -46.93
CA GLN A 487 -13.18 -63.67 -46.22
C GLN A 487 -14.59 -64.18 -45.94
N LEU A 488 -15.54 -63.32 -45.63
CA LEU A 488 -16.95 -63.69 -45.48
C LEU A 488 -17.52 -64.23 -46.82
N GLU A 489 -17.25 -63.55 -47.93
CA GLU A 489 -17.65 -64.02 -49.27
C GLU A 489 -17.03 -65.37 -49.60
N LEU A 490 -15.76 -65.60 -49.30
CA LEU A 490 -15.09 -66.85 -49.47
C LEU A 490 -15.66 -67.98 -48.61
N LEU A 491 -16.03 -67.63 -47.31
CA LEU A 491 -16.69 -68.58 -46.43
C LEU A 491 -18.07 -68.98 -46.92
N GLU A 492 -18.85 -68.05 -47.45
CA GLU A 492 -20.14 -68.39 -48.08
C GLU A 492 -19.98 -69.29 -49.29
N ARG A 493 -19.06 -68.94 -50.16
CA ARG A 493 -18.73 -69.76 -51.29
C ARG A 493 -18.28 -71.19 -50.89
N LEU A 494 -17.45 -71.28 -49.84
CA LEU A 494 -17.03 -72.57 -49.31
C LEU A 494 -18.20 -73.36 -48.71
N LYS A 495 -19.16 -72.73 -48.04
CA LYS A 495 -20.39 -73.34 -47.52
C LYS A 495 -21.25 -73.88 -48.65
N ASP A 496 -21.40 -73.14 -49.73
CA ASP A 496 -22.17 -73.56 -50.89
C ASP A 496 -21.50 -74.72 -51.59
N ILE A 497 -20.18 -74.70 -51.76
CA ILE A 497 -19.42 -75.80 -52.32
C ILE A 497 -19.50 -77.03 -51.40
N HIS A 498 -19.49 -76.89 -50.09
CA HIS A 498 -19.70 -77.97 -49.12
C HIS A 498 -21.07 -78.62 -49.31
N LYS A 499 -22.13 -77.83 -49.45
CA LYS A 499 -23.50 -78.33 -49.69
C LYS A 499 -23.58 -79.14 -50.97
N ILE A 500 -22.93 -78.68 -52.01
CA ILE A 500 -22.90 -79.39 -53.29
C ILE A 500 -22.11 -80.71 -53.17
N ALA A 501 -20.98 -80.66 -52.44
CA ALA A 501 -20.12 -81.84 -52.27
C ALA A 501 -20.71 -82.88 -51.31
N ASP A 502 -21.57 -82.48 -50.36
CA ASP A 502 -22.22 -83.40 -49.43
C ASP A 502 -23.58 -83.92 -49.89
N ASP A 503 -24.05 -83.49 -51.09
CA ASP A 503 -25.26 -84.05 -51.70
C ASP A 503 -25.09 -85.58 -51.93
N PRO A 504 -26.01 -86.41 -51.48
CA PRO A 504 -25.95 -87.87 -51.70
C PRO A 504 -25.93 -88.29 -53.16
N ASN A 505 -26.38 -87.43 -54.08
CA ASN A 505 -26.40 -87.65 -55.54
C ASN A 505 -25.25 -86.93 -56.25
N ALA A 506 -24.22 -86.45 -55.56
CA ALA A 506 -23.08 -85.80 -56.21
C ALA A 506 -22.23 -86.71 -57.04
N ASP A 507 -21.76 -86.26 -58.22
CA ASP A 507 -20.87 -86.99 -59.11
C ASP A 507 -19.55 -87.40 -58.41
N ALA A 508 -18.98 -88.53 -58.87
CA ALA A 508 -17.75 -89.10 -58.33
C ALA A 508 -16.56 -88.09 -58.29
N GLU A 509 -16.49 -87.18 -59.28
CA GLU A 509 -15.50 -86.08 -59.31
C GLU A 509 -15.69 -85.07 -58.19
N VAL A 510 -16.94 -84.74 -57.90
CA VAL A 510 -17.29 -83.79 -56.80
C VAL A 510 -16.99 -84.42 -55.43
N VAL A 511 -17.25 -85.72 -55.26
CA VAL A 511 -16.91 -86.51 -54.08
C VAL A 511 -15.39 -86.56 -53.86
N ALA A 512 -14.58 -86.71 -54.95
CA ALA A 512 -13.12 -86.69 -54.88
C ALA A 512 -12.55 -85.33 -54.45
N LEU A 513 -13.31 -84.22 -54.55
CA LEU A 513 -12.92 -82.87 -54.10
C LEU A 513 -13.18 -82.63 -52.63
N ARG A 514 -13.92 -83.53 -51.95
CA ARG A 514 -14.26 -83.35 -50.50
C ARG A 514 -13.02 -83.12 -49.60
N ASP A 515 -11.95 -83.88 -49.83
CA ASP A 515 -10.72 -83.72 -49.03
C ASP A 515 -10.02 -82.40 -49.32
N ARG A 516 -10.05 -81.89 -50.54
CA ARG A 516 -9.52 -80.57 -50.89
C ARG A 516 -10.36 -79.44 -50.26
N ILE A 517 -11.70 -79.59 -50.31
CA ILE A 517 -12.61 -78.63 -49.69
C ILE A 517 -12.40 -78.57 -48.16
N ARG A 518 -12.26 -79.76 -47.52
CA ARG A 518 -11.95 -79.86 -46.11
C ARG A 518 -10.62 -79.21 -45.76
N LEU A 519 -9.58 -79.41 -46.57
CA LEU A 519 -8.27 -78.76 -46.38
C LEU A 519 -8.35 -77.25 -46.54
N VAL A 520 -9.01 -76.76 -47.61
CA VAL A 520 -9.18 -75.31 -47.81
C VAL A 520 -9.98 -74.68 -46.73
N SER A 521 -11.07 -75.33 -46.27
CA SER A 521 -11.85 -74.87 -45.12
C SER A 521 -11.01 -74.81 -43.80
N GLY A 522 -10.19 -75.86 -43.58
CA GLY A 522 -9.28 -75.95 -42.46
C GLY A 522 -8.21 -74.86 -42.48
N VAL A 523 -7.60 -74.63 -43.64
CA VAL A 523 -6.61 -73.55 -43.82
C VAL A 523 -7.25 -72.18 -43.57
N MET A 524 -8.47 -71.98 -44.11
CA MET A 524 -9.18 -70.73 -43.93
C MET A 524 -9.58 -70.47 -42.46
N SER A 525 -10.10 -71.53 -41.82
CA SER A 525 -10.42 -71.44 -40.39
C SER A 525 -9.17 -71.15 -39.54
N TRP A 526 -8.04 -71.77 -39.88
CA TRP A 526 -6.76 -71.51 -39.19
C TRP A 526 -6.25 -70.10 -39.45
N GLN A 527 -6.32 -69.58 -40.67
CA GLN A 527 -5.95 -68.19 -41.01
C GLN A 527 -6.83 -67.17 -40.27
N LEU A 528 -8.15 -67.44 -40.29
CA LEU A 528 -9.09 -66.60 -39.57
C LEU A 528 -8.80 -66.53 -38.05
N GLY A 529 -8.44 -67.71 -37.44
CA GLY A 529 -8.04 -67.78 -36.05
C GLY A 529 -6.74 -67.01 -35.73
N GLN A 530 -5.75 -67.10 -36.63
CA GLN A 530 -4.48 -66.38 -36.51
C GLN A 530 -4.68 -64.88 -36.65
N ASP A 531 -5.48 -64.43 -37.60
CA ASP A 531 -5.75 -63.01 -37.84
C ASP A 531 -6.73 -62.42 -36.80
N ALA A 532 -7.50 -63.25 -36.10
CA ALA A 532 -8.53 -62.78 -35.12
C ALA A 532 -7.96 -61.94 -33.99
N ILE A 533 -6.79 -62.33 -33.45
CA ILE A 533 -6.16 -61.63 -32.35
C ILE A 533 -5.84 -60.14 -32.69
N ASP A 534 -5.21 -59.98 -33.87
CA ASP A 534 -4.85 -58.64 -34.32
C ASP A 534 -6.08 -57.78 -34.69
N ARG A 535 -7.14 -58.41 -35.16
CA ARG A 535 -8.39 -57.73 -35.52
C ARG A 535 -9.20 -57.36 -34.31
N VAL A 536 -9.32 -58.25 -33.34
CA VAL A 536 -9.94 -57.96 -32.06
C VAL A 536 -9.23 -56.76 -31.41
N TRP A 537 -7.88 -56.76 -31.39
CA TRP A 537 -7.11 -55.66 -30.87
C TRP A 537 -7.41 -54.33 -31.61
N ARG A 538 -7.47 -54.33 -32.94
CA ARG A 538 -7.80 -53.15 -33.73
C ARG A 538 -9.21 -52.63 -33.44
N VAL A 539 -10.20 -53.51 -33.40
CA VAL A 539 -11.59 -53.16 -33.14
C VAL A 539 -11.74 -52.60 -31.70
N LYS A 540 -11.07 -53.21 -30.72
CA LYS A 540 -11.05 -52.70 -29.34
C LYS A 540 -10.40 -51.32 -29.27
N LYS A 541 -9.33 -51.07 -30.01
CA LYS A 541 -8.71 -49.75 -30.13
C LYS A 541 -9.66 -48.74 -30.76
N GLU A 542 -10.34 -49.09 -31.84
CA GLU A 542 -11.36 -48.23 -32.46
C GLU A 542 -12.52 -47.93 -31.50
N LEU A 543 -12.97 -48.93 -30.71
CA LEU A 543 -13.96 -48.70 -29.65
C LEU A 543 -13.45 -47.72 -28.58
N THR A 544 -12.17 -47.81 -28.19
CA THR A 544 -11.56 -46.87 -27.26
C THR A 544 -11.50 -45.46 -27.84
N ASP A 545 -11.19 -45.31 -29.13
CA ASP A 545 -11.19 -44.02 -29.81
C ASP A 545 -12.62 -43.46 -29.94
N ILE A 546 -13.63 -44.32 -30.17
CA ILE A 546 -15.06 -43.95 -30.13
C ILE A 546 -15.46 -43.48 -28.71
N ASP A 547 -15.02 -44.19 -27.66
CA ASP A 547 -15.28 -43.80 -26.27
C ASP A 547 -14.72 -42.39 -25.96
N ALA A 548 -13.49 -42.13 -26.34
CA ALA A 548 -12.90 -40.81 -26.21
C ALA A 548 -13.69 -39.73 -26.96
N GLY A 549 -14.15 -40.06 -28.18
CA GLY A 549 -15.03 -39.18 -28.96
C GLY A 549 -16.39 -38.93 -28.32
N LEU A 550 -17.01 -39.96 -27.74
CA LEU A 550 -18.29 -39.82 -27.00
C LEU A 550 -18.15 -38.99 -25.74
N VAL A 551 -17.07 -39.17 -24.97
CA VAL A 551 -16.78 -38.34 -23.79
C VAL A 551 -16.61 -36.87 -24.19
N ASP A 552 -15.88 -36.59 -25.28
CA ASP A 552 -15.74 -35.20 -25.76
C ASP A 552 -17.09 -34.64 -26.24
N ALA A 553 -17.91 -35.44 -26.94
CA ALA A 553 -19.25 -35.06 -27.38
C ALA A 553 -20.17 -34.75 -26.17
N GLN A 554 -20.15 -35.59 -25.13
CA GLN A 554 -20.92 -35.37 -23.90
C GLN A 554 -20.48 -34.07 -23.21
N ARG A 555 -19.17 -33.83 -23.12
CA ARG A 555 -18.62 -32.58 -22.58
C ARG A 555 -19.10 -31.37 -23.38
N ARG A 556 -19.13 -31.44 -24.70
CA ARG A 556 -19.66 -30.36 -25.55
C ARG A 556 -21.15 -30.13 -25.37
N VAL A 557 -21.93 -31.18 -25.19
CA VAL A 557 -23.38 -31.06 -24.88
C VAL A 557 -23.60 -30.40 -23.53
N ALA A 558 -22.83 -30.80 -22.51
CA ALA A 558 -22.89 -30.15 -21.20
C ALA A 558 -22.50 -28.66 -21.29
N ALA A 559 -21.43 -28.33 -22.02
CA ALA A 559 -21.04 -26.95 -22.27
C ALA A 559 -22.11 -26.13 -23.01
N LEU A 560 -22.82 -26.77 -23.96
CA LEU A 560 -23.93 -26.13 -24.66
C LEU A 560 -25.10 -25.87 -23.75
N ALA A 561 -25.43 -26.78 -22.84
CA ALA A 561 -26.48 -26.59 -21.83
C ALA A 561 -26.13 -25.42 -20.88
N GLU A 562 -24.85 -25.27 -20.50
CA GLU A 562 -24.40 -24.07 -19.74
C GLU A 562 -24.45 -22.80 -20.59
N ALA A 563 -24.07 -22.88 -21.88
CA ALA A 563 -24.15 -21.75 -22.78
C ALA A 563 -25.59 -21.24 -22.99
N GLN A 564 -26.59 -22.10 -22.96
CA GLN A 564 -28.02 -21.70 -23.03
C GLN A 564 -28.45 -20.83 -21.86
N LYS A 565 -27.80 -20.97 -20.69
CA LYS A 565 -28.05 -20.11 -19.52
C LYS A 565 -27.44 -18.71 -19.65
N GLU A 566 -26.57 -18.46 -20.65
CA GLU A 566 -25.94 -17.15 -20.85
C GLU A 566 -26.93 -16.05 -21.23
N GLU A 567 -28.08 -16.36 -21.81
CA GLU A 567 -29.10 -15.38 -22.13
C GLU A 567 -29.57 -14.62 -20.88
N VAL A 568 -29.79 -15.32 -19.78
CA VAL A 568 -30.13 -14.72 -18.47
C VAL A 568 -28.99 -13.88 -17.92
N ARG A 569 -27.74 -14.28 -18.17
CA ARG A 569 -26.55 -13.51 -17.80
C ARG A 569 -26.45 -12.20 -18.57
N PHE A 570 -26.76 -12.20 -19.88
CA PHE A 570 -26.77 -10.97 -20.68
C PHE A 570 -27.75 -9.94 -20.13
N ASP A 571 -28.94 -10.36 -19.71
CA ASP A 571 -29.93 -9.46 -19.10
C ASP A 571 -29.46 -8.91 -17.78
N ARG A 572 -28.82 -9.71 -16.95
CA ARG A 572 -28.20 -9.26 -15.69
C ARG A 572 -27.08 -8.24 -15.95
N PHE A 573 -26.23 -8.48 -16.95
CA PHE A 573 -25.19 -7.50 -17.31
C PHE A 573 -25.79 -6.21 -17.85
N ALA A 574 -26.79 -6.29 -18.71
CA ALA A 574 -27.51 -5.10 -19.19
C ALA A 574 -28.12 -4.28 -18.07
N GLN A 575 -28.77 -4.94 -17.11
CA GLN A 575 -29.36 -4.27 -15.93
C GLN A 575 -28.28 -3.59 -15.08
N ARG A 576 -27.14 -4.26 -14.87
CA ARG A 576 -26.01 -3.66 -14.12
C ARG A 576 -25.43 -2.45 -14.83
N ILE A 577 -25.20 -2.51 -16.14
CA ILE A 577 -24.72 -1.38 -16.93
C ILE A 577 -25.74 -0.23 -16.87
N ALA A 578 -27.03 -0.52 -17.04
CA ALA A 578 -28.09 0.47 -16.97
C ALA A 578 -28.21 1.11 -15.56
N ALA A 579 -27.93 0.37 -14.50
CA ALA A 579 -27.94 0.89 -13.13
C ALA A 579 -26.71 1.78 -12.84
N ILE A 580 -25.54 1.47 -13.39
CA ILE A 580 -24.31 2.23 -13.15
C ILE A 580 -24.31 3.57 -13.91
N SER A 581 -24.84 3.61 -15.13
CA SER A 581 -24.81 4.80 -15.98
C SER A 581 -25.40 6.07 -15.32
N PRO A 582 -26.59 6.05 -14.71
CA PRO A 582 -27.14 7.22 -14.02
C PRO A 582 -26.33 7.61 -12.78
N LEU A 583 -25.72 6.64 -12.09
CA LEU A 583 -24.85 6.94 -10.94
C LEU A 583 -23.62 7.74 -11.39
N LEU A 584 -22.97 7.36 -12.49
CA LEU A 584 -21.84 8.10 -13.02
C LEU A 584 -22.24 9.52 -13.46
N GLN A 585 -23.43 9.68 -14.06
CA GLN A 585 -23.93 11.00 -14.46
C GLN A 585 -24.12 11.96 -13.27
N VAL A 586 -24.44 11.43 -12.09
CA VAL A 586 -24.58 12.21 -10.85
C VAL A 586 -23.22 12.41 -10.17
N MET A 587 -22.38 11.37 -10.15
CA MET A 587 -21.12 11.40 -9.40
C MET A 587 -20.05 12.29 -10.08
N ILE A 588 -19.94 12.26 -11.40
CA ILE A 588 -18.92 13.03 -12.13
C ILE A 588 -19.02 14.54 -11.82
N PRO A 589 -20.17 15.21 -11.97
CA PRO A 589 -20.27 16.64 -11.65
C PRO A 589 -20.10 16.93 -10.15
N ARG A 590 -20.53 16.00 -9.27
CA ARG A 590 -20.34 16.13 -7.82
C ARG A 590 -18.87 16.07 -7.43
N VAL A 591 -18.11 15.11 -7.97
CA VAL A 591 -16.67 15.01 -7.74
C VAL A 591 -15.94 16.24 -8.29
N ALA A 592 -16.33 16.73 -9.47
CA ALA A 592 -15.77 17.95 -10.04
C ALA A 592 -16.06 19.20 -9.16
N ALA A 593 -17.22 19.27 -8.53
CA ALA A 593 -17.56 20.35 -7.59
C ALA A 593 -16.69 20.26 -6.33
N LEU A 594 -16.61 19.07 -5.68
CA LEU A 594 -15.77 18.82 -4.52
C LEU A 594 -14.28 19.06 -4.80
N SER A 595 -13.81 18.72 -5.99
CA SER A 595 -12.43 18.99 -6.41
C SER A 595 -12.13 20.49 -6.43
N ARG A 596 -13.07 21.32 -6.92
CA ARG A 596 -12.93 22.79 -6.89
C ARG A 596 -12.92 23.34 -5.47
N GLU A 597 -13.81 22.82 -4.61
CA GLU A 597 -13.89 23.20 -3.20
C GLU A 597 -12.58 22.88 -2.46
N GLN A 598 -12.08 21.66 -2.59
CA GLN A 598 -10.81 21.26 -1.97
C GLN A 598 -9.60 22.04 -2.50
N ARG A 599 -9.61 22.40 -3.77
CA ARG A 599 -8.59 23.31 -4.31
C ARG A 599 -8.61 24.66 -3.61
N THR A 600 -9.80 25.24 -3.44
CA THR A 600 -9.96 26.53 -2.76
C THR A 600 -9.53 26.44 -1.30
N GLU A 601 -9.94 25.37 -0.60
CA GLU A 601 -9.52 25.13 0.79
C GLU A 601 -8.00 25.02 0.93
N ALA A 602 -7.34 24.25 0.07
CA ALA A 602 -5.88 24.17 0.07
C ALA A 602 -5.21 25.54 -0.21
N GLN A 603 -5.79 26.36 -1.08
CA GLN A 603 -5.32 27.73 -1.31
C GLN A 603 -5.48 28.61 -0.07
N ASP A 604 -6.64 28.54 0.59
CA ASP A 604 -6.94 29.32 1.79
C ASP A 604 -6.02 28.95 2.94
N VAL A 605 -5.74 27.66 3.15
CA VAL A 605 -4.76 27.21 4.16
C VAL A 605 -3.36 27.74 3.86
N ALA A 606 -2.94 27.69 2.59
CA ALA A 606 -1.65 28.25 2.19
C ALA A 606 -1.56 29.77 2.43
N ILE A 607 -2.61 30.49 2.08
CA ILE A 607 -2.68 31.95 2.27
C ILE A 607 -2.69 32.30 3.75
N ALA A 608 -3.42 31.56 4.59
CA ALA A 608 -3.48 31.77 6.03
C ALA A 608 -2.10 31.60 6.69
N GLU A 609 -1.32 30.58 6.29
CA GLU A 609 0.04 30.39 6.79
C GLU A 609 0.97 31.54 6.37
N LEU A 610 0.93 31.93 5.10
CA LEU A 610 1.75 33.05 4.64
C LEU A 610 1.35 34.38 5.32
N GLY A 611 0.05 34.58 5.58
CA GLY A 611 -0.45 35.70 6.38
C GLY A 611 0.10 35.68 7.81
N SER A 612 0.12 34.52 8.45
CA SER A 612 0.75 34.35 9.78
C SER A 612 2.26 34.65 9.76
N GLN A 613 2.96 34.33 8.67
CA GLN A 613 4.37 34.71 8.50
C GLN A 613 4.53 36.23 8.35
N GLU A 614 3.66 36.87 7.60
CA GLU A 614 3.65 38.34 7.44
C GLU A 614 3.41 39.06 8.77
N GLU A 615 2.46 38.60 9.59
CA GLU A 615 2.21 39.14 10.93
C GLU A 615 3.44 39.02 11.84
N ARG A 616 4.15 37.89 11.79
CA ARG A 616 5.40 37.69 12.54
C ARG A 616 6.48 38.70 12.12
N ILE A 617 6.65 38.89 10.81
CA ILE A 617 7.62 39.87 10.26
C ILE A 617 7.25 41.30 10.69
N ALA A 618 5.99 41.66 10.64
CA ALA A 618 5.52 42.97 11.15
C ALA A 618 5.84 43.16 12.63
N GLY A 619 5.71 42.11 13.45
CA GLY A 619 6.13 42.10 14.86
C GLY A 619 7.63 42.34 15.02
N TYR A 620 8.47 41.62 14.27
CA TYR A 620 9.93 41.80 14.29
C TYR A 620 10.34 43.19 13.77
N THR A 621 9.69 43.70 12.73
CA THR A 621 9.92 45.05 12.22
C THR A 621 9.66 46.09 13.32
N THR A 622 8.56 45.96 14.04
CA THR A 622 8.20 46.86 15.16
C THR A 622 9.23 46.80 16.27
N GLN A 623 9.68 45.59 16.66
CA GLN A 623 10.72 45.39 17.66
C GLN A 623 12.05 46.03 17.22
N ALA A 624 12.46 45.85 15.98
CA ALA A 624 13.69 46.41 15.45
C ALA A 624 13.65 47.94 15.43
N ARG A 625 12.52 48.54 15.00
CA ARG A 625 12.33 50.00 15.02
C ARG A 625 12.36 50.56 16.44
N PHE A 626 11.73 49.87 17.39
CA PHE A 626 11.75 50.29 18.80
C PHE A 626 13.17 50.21 19.39
N ALA A 627 13.90 49.13 19.13
CA ALA A 627 15.28 48.98 19.57
C ALA A 627 16.20 50.03 18.93
N LEU A 628 16.00 50.31 17.64
CA LEU A 628 16.70 51.36 16.91
C LEU A 628 16.49 52.73 17.59
N ALA A 629 15.23 53.11 17.92
CA ALA A 629 14.91 54.34 18.59
C ALA A 629 15.59 54.45 19.96
N GLN A 630 15.54 53.37 20.76
CA GLN A 630 16.24 53.32 22.06
C GLN A 630 17.76 53.51 21.93
N LEU A 631 18.37 52.96 20.88
CA LEU A 631 19.80 53.13 20.65
C LEU A 631 20.16 54.57 20.26
N TYR A 632 19.34 55.22 19.44
CA TYR A 632 19.49 56.66 19.17
C TYR A 632 19.45 57.48 20.45
N ASP A 633 18.44 57.28 21.30
CA ASP A 633 18.34 57.98 22.57
C ASP A 633 19.56 57.78 23.47
N ARG A 634 20.06 56.52 23.56
CA ARG A 634 21.28 56.21 24.36
C ARG A 634 22.54 56.83 23.73
N ALA A 635 22.67 56.88 22.43
CA ALA A 635 23.81 57.46 21.73
C ALA A 635 23.82 58.98 21.87
N TYR A 636 22.68 59.66 21.72
CA TYR A 636 22.53 61.10 21.91
C TYR A 636 22.67 61.53 23.36
N GLY A 637 22.01 60.83 24.31
CA GLY A 637 22.14 61.12 25.72
C GLY A 637 23.56 61.00 26.29
N LYS A 638 24.37 60.05 25.72
CA LYS A 638 25.80 59.96 26.05
C LYS A 638 26.62 61.10 25.44
N LYS A 639 26.25 61.60 24.27
CA LYS A 639 26.92 62.74 23.63
C LYS A 639 26.64 64.03 24.39
N ASP A 640 25.40 64.28 24.78
CA ASP A 640 25.01 65.43 25.58
C ASP A 640 25.68 65.41 26.98
N ALA A 641 25.82 64.24 27.60
CA ALA A 641 26.54 64.08 28.87
C ALA A 641 28.06 64.27 28.70
N ALA A 642 28.65 63.85 27.57
CA ALA A 642 30.07 64.09 27.28
C ALA A 642 30.33 65.54 26.94
N ASP A 643 29.48 66.19 26.16
CA ASP A 643 29.57 67.61 25.85
C ASP A 643 29.33 68.49 27.09
N ALA A 644 28.41 68.11 27.99
CA ALA A 644 28.19 68.75 29.27
C ALA A 644 29.37 68.53 30.24
N ALA A 645 30.08 67.42 30.18
CA ALA A 645 31.29 67.13 30.95
C ALA A 645 32.52 67.91 30.45
N GLN A 646 32.59 68.22 29.16
CA GLN A 646 33.65 69.04 28.55
C GLN A 646 33.38 70.57 28.70
N ALA A 647 32.14 70.94 28.95
CA ALA A 647 31.72 72.34 29.15
C ALA A 647 31.83 72.88 30.59
N LYS A 648 32.35 72.06 31.54
CA LYS A 648 32.66 72.53 32.86
C LYS A 648 34.08 73.13 32.92
N PRO A 649 34.20 74.45 33.24
CA PRO A 649 35.48 75.16 33.30
C PRO A 649 36.41 74.66 34.44
#